data_42d742cb55e5fab9825aab31765574c2
#
_entry.id   42d742cb55e5fab9825aab31765574c2
#
_cell.length_a   1.000
_cell.length_b   1.000
_cell.length_c   1.000
_cell.angle_alpha   90.00
_cell.angle_beta   90.00
_cell.angle_gamma   90.00
#
_symmetry.space_group_name_H-M   'P 1'
#
loop_
_entity.id
_entity.type
_entity.pdbx_description
1 polymer ?
#
loop_
_entity_poly.entity_id
_entity_poly.type
_entity_poly.pdbx_seq_one_letter_code
_entity_poly.pdbx_strand_id
1 'polypeptide(L)'
;MNKYATSASSLRVLVWLTWFIVLLSAITVSGVEATTSSTAPLLGVVCHNTDKWGALFPWQVRHRWKKWAVHRYRKWREANRRAKRTAQMARLALRGVLTLAQVVDWLTASQLHYKMGALPVLYALLQTLEVEQIINRHCRTRSEVGHGTVAVVLILNRLLLPLPLYQIADWVGQTCLVATLGLEAEKFNDDRLARTLDAIYPHLDTLWQQIMEQALVKAQIDLSVIFYDVTAFIAHGRYAESECIKFGFAHNTPSNKRKLKLGLNATADGNLPWLYRHMSGATTDQATVQENLQNLATWLHRQGYACQDSIIVGDRAMMNAKIALQYKAHGLRHLTGLKASTREQKRLLTQWSDEQFEGFPIGDDPTSQYWGRGGQLTFTHAGQSVTLKALVVVAGPLRDQWRRTRQERLAALDAELAELRSRIGQPRLRTPKNVQRSVNARLKASKVAEFVDANVYMTAEGALNLVWQTNSQALAAAERYDGRYLLVTNDWTRSHQQMFRLYREKDGVEKCFLVSKSDLRVSPLFLHKDQRIAAMLFINMVALLAYTLLQRQIQQQGLQMTTRQLIQRLDHLALIETRCPDGSRLLRLTPIDSDLTAILQLVADALDEMMWVVVGSDRYPRGLFCASLGSAPRLLC
;
A
#
# COMPACT_ATOMS: atom_id res chain seq x y z
N MET A 1 40.97 -47.68 -1.79
CA MET A 1 41.55 -46.50 -1.15
C MET A 1 40.54 -45.34 -1.23
N ASN A 2 39.70 -45.18 -0.26
CA ASN A 2 38.87 -43.98 -0.04
C ASN A 2 38.00 -44.22 1.25
N LYS A 3 38.62 -44.14 2.40
CA LYS A 3 37.91 -44.24 3.71
C LYS A 3 38.44 -43.28 4.79
N TYR A 4 39.23 -42.28 4.44
CA TYR A 4 39.80 -41.35 5.46
C TYR A 4 39.63 -39.86 5.16
N ALA A 5 38.69 -39.46 4.31
CA ALA A 5 38.45 -38.03 4.01
C ALA A 5 37.35 -37.37 4.90
N THR A 6 36.68 -38.10 5.81
CA THR A 6 35.59 -37.60 6.62
C THR A 6 35.94 -37.23 8.06
N SER A 7 37.22 -37.44 8.50
CA SER A 7 37.59 -37.23 9.91
C SER A 7 38.06 -35.79 10.25
N ALA A 8 38.59 -35.07 9.31
CA ALA A 8 39.12 -33.73 9.58
C ALA A 8 38.03 -32.64 9.70
N SER A 9 36.92 -32.78 9.00
CA SER A 9 35.77 -31.89 9.13
C SER A 9 35.00 -32.13 10.43
N SER A 10 34.86 -33.41 10.82
CA SER A 10 34.15 -33.79 12.05
C SER A 10 34.95 -33.39 13.32
N LEU A 11 36.26 -33.48 13.27
CA LEU A 11 37.11 -33.02 14.39
C LEU A 11 37.10 -31.50 14.56
N ARG A 12 37.09 -30.76 13.49
CA ARG A 12 36.93 -29.29 13.53
C ARG A 12 35.56 -28.89 14.08
N VAL A 13 34.51 -29.58 13.74
CA VAL A 13 33.16 -29.33 14.27
C VAL A 13 33.10 -29.68 15.78
N LEU A 14 33.73 -30.76 16.21
CA LEU A 14 33.79 -31.15 17.64
C LEU A 14 34.63 -30.17 18.48
N VAL A 15 35.79 -29.75 17.99
CA VAL A 15 36.63 -28.74 18.66
C VAL A 15 35.88 -27.40 18.76
N TRP A 16 35.13 -27.04 17.76
CA TRP A 16 34.28 -25.84 17.77
C TRP A 16 33.06 -25.98 18.68
N LEU A 17 32.43 -27.16 18.74
CA LEU A 17 31.35 -27.43 19.69
C LEU A 17 31.83 -27.41 21.15
N THR A 18 33.00 -27.93 21.45
CA THR A 18 33.58 -27.87 22.79
C THR A 18 34.00 -26.45 23.19
N TRP A 19 34.64 -25.68 22.30
CA TRP A 19 34.91 -24.26 22.53
C TRP A 19 33.62 -23.44 22.71
N PHE A 20 32.61 -23.79 21.98
CA PHE A 20 31.32 -23.15 22.04
C PHE A 20 30.53 -23.48 23.31
N ILE A 21 30.60 -24.73 23.80
CA ILE A 21 30.03 -25.15 25.07
C ILE A 21 30.78 -24.51 26.24
N VAL A 22 32.11 -24.36 26.16
CA VAL A 22 32.93 -23.63 27.14
C VAL A 22 32.56 -22.14 27.12
N LEU A 23 32.32 -21.53 25.97
CA LEU A 23 31.89 -20.15 25.89
C LEU A 23 30.44 -19.97 26.43
N LEU A 24 29.56 -20.93 26.21
CA LEU A 24 28.19 -20.98 26.75
C LEU A 24 28.21 -21.19 28.27
N SER A 25 29.04 -22.10 28.77
CA SER A 25 29.19 -22.32 30.22
C SER A 25 29.82 -21.12 30.91
N ALA A 26 30.79 -20.45 30.31
CA ALA A 26 31.34 -19.19 30.83
C ALA A 26 30.30 -18.06 30.87
N ILE A 27 29.35 -18.04 29.93
CA ILE A 27 28.23 -17.08 29.88
C ILE A 27 27.11 -17.46 30.87
N THR A 28 26.90 -18.75 31.16
CA THR A 28 25.89 -19.23 32.11
C THR A 28 26.36 -19.22 33.54
N VAL A 29 27.64 -19.48 33.80
CA VAL A 29 28.25 -19.38 35.14
C VAL A 29 28.42 -17.92 35.61
N SER A 30 28.54 -16.96 34.69
CA SER A 30 28.55 -15.52 35.00
C SER A 30 27.16 -14.91 35.20
N GLY A 31 26.10 -15.72 35.29
CA GLY A 31 24.73 -15.27 35.58
C GLY A 31 24.47 -14.83 37.02
N VAL A 32 25.48 -14.95 37.91
CA VAL A 32 25.50 -14.38 39.25
C VAL A 32 26.69 -13.42 39.29
N GLU A 33 26.39 -12.11 39.33
CA GLU A 33 27.38 -11.02 39.48
C GLU A 33 28.39 -10.77 38.35
N ALA A 34 27.92 -10.36 37.19
CA ALA A 34 28.80 -9.72 36.21
C ALA A 34 28.46 -8.22 36.03
N THR A 35 28.88 -7.43 36.98
CA THR A 35 29.01 -5.96 36.87
C THR A 35 30.32 -5.52 36.19
N THR A 36 30.95 -6.35 35.38
CA THR A 36 32.25 -5.99 34.79
C THR A 36 32.17 -5.79 33.29
N SER A 37 32.78 -4.70 32.85
CA SER A 37 32.84 -4.09 31.52
C SER A 37 33.47 -4.96 30.41
N SER A 38 33.83 -6.21 30.66
CA SER A 38 34.68 -7.01 29.77
C SER A 38 33.92 -7.85 28.72
N THR A 39 32.62 -8.12 28.91
CA THR A 39 31.82 -8.97 27.99
C THR A 39 31.12 -8.21 26.87
N ALA A 40 30.97 -6.92 26.99
CA ALA A 40 30.28 -6.08 26.03
C ALA A 40 30.98 -5.95 24.66
N PRO A 41 32.30 -5.79 24.58
CA PRO A 41 33.00 -5.75 23.30
C PRO A 41 32.87 -7.06 22.53
N LEU A 42 32.84 -8.21 23.21
CA LEU A 42 32.69 -9.53 22.60
C LEU A 42 31.31 -9.74 22.00
N LEU A 43 30.24 -9.29 22.65
CA LEU A 43 28.87 -9.35 22.11
C LEU A 43 28.69 -8.40 20.92
N GLY A 44 29.30 -7.22 20.93
CA GLY A 44 29.32 -6.30 19.80
C GLY A 44 30.05 -6.85 18.58
N VAL A 45 31.18 -7.52 18.80
CA VAL A 45 31.98 -8.20 17.75
C VAL A 45 31.22 -9.39 17.17
N VAL A 46 30.49 -10.15 18.00
CA VAL A 46 29.64 -11.25 17.53
C VAL A 46 28.48 -10.72 16.67
N CYS A 47 27.86 -9.61 17.04
CA CYS A 47 26.79 -9.01 16.24
C CYS A 47 27.29 -8.42 14.89
N HIS A 48 28.51 -7.89 14.84
CA HIS A 48 29.08 -7.26 13.63
C HIS A 48 29.69 -8.27 12.65
N ASN A 49 30.16 -9.43 13.15
CA ASN A 49 30.83 -10.44 12.32
C ASN A 49 29.93 -11.61 11.91
N THR A 50 28.64 -11.62 12.25
CA THR A 50 27.72 -12.72 11.85
C THR A 50 27.58 -12.90 10.34
N ASP A 51 27.85 -11.87 9.57
CA ASP A 51 27.79 -11.95 8.09
C ASP A 51 29.02 -12.65 7.48
N LYS A 52 30.19 -12.60 8.15
CA LYS A 52 31.42 -13.33 7.72
C LYS A 52 31.39 -14.82 8.04
N TRP A 53 30.60 -15.25 9.02
CA TRP A 53 30.45 -16.65 9.43
C TRP A 53 29.33 -17.37 8.71
N GLY A 54 28.71 -16.67 7.75
CA GLY A 54 27.51 -17.08 7.04
C GLY A 54 27.58 -18.35 6.22
N ALA A 55 28.77 -18.86 5.92
CA ALA A 55 28.94 -20.06 5.05
C ALA A 55 28.84 -21.41 5.80
N LEU A 56 28.93 -21.42 7.13
CA LEU A 56 29.15 -22.66 7.92
C LEU A 56 27.90 -23.22 8.60
N PHE A 57 26.77 -22.49 8.66
CA PHE A 57 25.58 -22.95 9.36
C PHE A 57 24.30 -22.86 8.52
N PRO A 58 23.34 -23.81 8.67
CA PRO A 58 22.03 -23.73 8.02
C PRO A 58 21.30 -22.42 8.37
N TRP A 59 20.57 -21.87 7.41
CA TRP A 59 19.89 -20.56 7.51
C TRP A 59 19.02 -20.43 8.78
N GLN A 60 18.33 -21.50 9.18
CA GLN A 60 17.45 -21.55 10.36
C GLN A 60 18.22 -21.34 11.68
N VAL A 61 19.42 -21.90 11.79
CA VAL A 61 20.28 -21.76 12.98
C VAL A 61 20.82 -20.34 13.06
N ARG A 62 21.27 -19.77 11.92
CA ARG A 62 21.76 -18.37 11.85
C ARG A 62 20.72 -17.37 12.30
N HIS A 63 19.46 -17.56 11.87
CA HIS A 63 18.38 -16.63 12.17
C HIS A 63 18.00 -16.64 13.65
N ARG A 64 17.95 -17.81 14.29
CA ARG A 64 17.74 -17.94 15.75
C ARG A 64 18.86 -17.30 16.55
N TRP A 65 20.11 -17.47 16.14
CA TRP A 65 21.28 -16.89 16.80
C TRP A 65 21.34 -15.38 16.66
N LYS A 66 21.08 -14.84 15.51
CA LYS A 66 21.03 -13.39 15.29
C LYS A 66 19.93 -12.74 16.15
N LYS A 67 18.76 -13.36 16.25
CA LYS A 67 17.67 -12.90 17.14
C LYS A 67 18.09 -12.91 18.61
N TRP A 68 18.68 -14.01 19.08
CA TRP A 68 19.12 -14.14 20.46
C TRP A 68 20.22 -13.13 20.81
N ALA A 69 21.22 -12.99 19.96
CA ALA A 69 22.32 -12.04 20.16
C ALA A 69 21.84 -10.58 20.21
N VAL A 70 20.93 -10.20 19.30
CA VAL A 70 20.32 -8.86 19.26
C VAL A 70 19.48 -8.62 20.52
N HIS A 71 18.69 -9.60 20.96
CA HIS A 71 17.90 -9.46 22.19
C HIS A 71 18.78 -9.31 23.44
N ARG A 72 19.83 -10.14 23.59
CA ARG A 72 20.79 -10.03 24.69
C ARG A 72 21.56 -8.70 24.68
N TYR A 73 21.99 -8.23 23.50
CA TYR A 73 22.66 -6.93 23.34
C TYR A 73 21.73 -5.76 23.70
N ARG A 74 20.45 -5.81 23.34
CA ARG A 74 19.47 -4.81 23.77
C ARG A 74 19.29 -4.78 25.27
N LYS A 75 19.07 -5.94 25.93
CA LYS A 75 18.98 -6.04 27.40
C LYS A 75 20.25 -5.51 28.09
N TRP A 76 21.42 -5.86 27.61
CA TRP A 76 22.68 -5.35 28.14
C TRP A 76 22.81 -3.83 27.94
N ARG A 77 22.45 -3.30 26.76
CA ARG A 77 22.49 -1.86 26.48
C ARG A 77 21.54 -1.07 27.38
N GLU A 78 20.36 -1.62 27.66
CA GLU A 78 19.40 -1.03 28.61
C GLU A 78 19.92 -1.05 30.03
N ALA A 79 20.47 -2.19 30.50
CA ALA A 79 21.06 -2.32 31.80
C ALA A 79 22.24 -1.33 31.98
N ASN A 80 23.09 -1.18 30.96
CA ASN A 80 24.20 -0.24 30.99
C ASN A 80 23.77 1.23 31.01
N ARG A 81 22.66 1.57 30.26
CA ARG A 81 22.06 2.90 30.36
C ARG A 81 21.47 3.17 31.72
N ARG A 82 20.83 2.18 32.37
CA ARG A 82 20.30 2.29 33.74
C ARG A 82 21.43 2.53 34.70
N ALA A 83 22.50 1.72 34.66
CA ALA A 83 23.68 1.88 35.52
C ALA A 83 24.35 3.26 35.39
N LYS A 84 24.47 3.79 34.17
CA LYS A 84 25.00 5.15 33.92
C LYS A 84 24.11 6.24 34.51
N ARG A 85 22.79 6.14 34.38
CA ARG A 85 21.84 7.09 34.97
C ARG A 85 21.88 7.03 36.49
N THR A 86 21.91 5.83 37.08
CA THR A 86 22.05 5.61 38.52
C THR A 86 23.31 6.27 39.05
N ALA A 87 24.45 6.07 38.39
CA ALA A 87 25.71 6.69 38.78
C ALA A 87 25.67 8.24 38.67
N GLN A 88 24.97 8.78 37.67
CA GLN A 88 24.78 10.21 37.52
C GLN A 88 23.92 10.80 38.63
N MET A 89 22.81 10.13 39.01
CA MET A 89 21.93 10.57 40.10
C MET A 89 22.65 10.49 41.46
N ALA A 90 23.42 9.41 41.71
CA ALA A 90 24.22 9.30 42.88
C ALA A 90 25.26 10.44 42.99
N ARG A 91 25.88 10.84 41.86
CA ARG A 91 26.80 12.00 41.81
C ARG A 91 26.10 13.33 42.13
N LEU A 92 24.86 13.53 41.66
CA LEU A 92 24.06 14.72 41.95
C LEU A 92 23.65 14.77 43.41
N ALA A 93 23.32 13.63 44.02
CA ALA A 93 23.06 13.54 45.48
C ALA A 93 24.28 13.85 46.29
N LEU A 94 25.44 13.28 45.95
CA LEU A 94 26.73 13.56 46.61
C LEU A 94 27.16 15.05 46.52
N ARG A 95 26.65 15.77 45.51
CA ARG A 95 26.86 17.23 45.36
C ARG A 95 25.83 18.09 46.08
N GLY A 96 24.91 17.48 46.84
CA GLY A 96 23.85 18.19 47.54
C GLY A 96 22.75 18.77 46.68
N VAL A 97 22.70 18.43 45.38
CA VAL A 97 21.67 18.88 44.44
C VAL A 97 20.37 18.11 44.61
N LEU A 98 20.43 16.85 45.08
CA LEU A 98 19.28 15.99 45.35
C LEU A 98 19.37 15.44 46.75
N THR A 99 18.24 15.32 47.43
CA THR A 99 18.17 14.62 48.72
C THR A 99 18.35 13.11 48.52
N LEU A 100 18.85 12.41 49.54
CA LEU A 100 18.99 10.95 49.51
C LEU A 100 17.66 10.25 49.26
N ALA A 101 16.56 10.77 49.83
CA ALA A 101 15.21 10.29 49.57
C ALA A 101 14.83 10.40 48.09
N GLN A 102 15.08 11.53 47.45
CA GLN A 102 14.83 11.71 46.02
C GLN A 102 15.63 10.76 45.13
N VAL A 103 16.87 10.40 45.55
CA VAL A 103 17.68 9.40 44.82
C VAL A 103 17.14 8.00 45.04
N VAL A 104 16.76 7.67 46.26
CA VAL A 104 16.16 6.36 46.58
C VAL A 104 14.84 6.19 45.86
N ASP A 105 13.94 7.18 45.88
CA ASP A 105 12.67 7.18 45.16
C ASP A 105 12.90 7.00 43.64
N TRP A 106 13.91 7.70 43.09
CA TRP A 106 14.25 7.57 41.68
C TRP A 106 14.86 6.21 41.32
N LEU A 107 15.72 5.66 42.20
CA LEU A 107 16.34 4.35 42.00
C LEU A 107 15.36 3.20 42.15
N THR A 108 14.33 3.36 42.96
CA THR A 108 13.27 2.37 43.19
C THR A 108 12.15 2.48 42.20
N ALA A 109 11.95 3.65 41.61
CA ALA A 109 10.94 3.85 40.55
C ALA A 109 11.41 3.28 39.20
N SER A 110 10.71 2.30 38.67
CA SER A 110 10.94 1.78 37.31
C SER A 110 10.10 2.57 36.33
N GLN A 111 10.73 3.24 35.35
CA GLN A 111 10.03 3.92 34.27
C GLN A 111 10.07 3.07 33.00
N LEU A 112 8.90 2.71 32.47
CA LEU A 112 8.71 2.05 31.20
C LEU A 112 8.12 3.06 30.22
N HIS A 113 8.71 3.17 29.05
CA HIS A 113 8.24 4.04 27.98
C HIS A 113 7.59 3.20 26.89
N TYR A 114 6.32 3.40 26.68
CA TYR A 114 5.56 2.75 25.61
C TYR A 114 5.27 3.76 24.49
N LYS A 115 5.53 3.38 23.25
CA LYS A 115 5.09 4.16 22.11
C LYS A 115 3.57 4.20 22.08
N MET A 116 2.99 5.39 22.05
CA MET A 116 1.57 5.60 21.91
C MET A 116 1.21 6.03 20.49
N GLY A 117 1.82 7.10 20.01
CA GLY A 117 1.58 7.60 18.66
C GLY A 117 0.09 7.78 18.37
N ALA A 118 -0.32 7.41 17.15
CA ALA A 118 -1.71 7.44 16.72
C ALA A 118 -2.52 6.19 17.13
N LEU A 119 -1.97 5.29 17.95
CA LEU A 119 -2.66 4.07 18.40
C LEU A 119 -4.05 4.33 18.96
N PRO A 120 -4.25 5.29 19.90
CA PRO A 120 -5.57 5.55 20.44
C PRO A 120 -6.60 5.93 19.37
N VAL A 121 -6.27 6.85 18.49
CA VAL A 121 -7.16 7.34 17.42
C VAL A 121 -7.59 6.18 16.50
N LEU A 122 -6.63 5.38 16.07
CA LEU A 122 -6.88 4.26 15.16
C LEU A 122 -7.62 3.11 15.85
N TYR A 123 -7.32 2.83 17.11
CA TYR A 123 -8.00 1.80 17.89
C TYR A 123 -9.48 2.14 18.06
N ALA A 124 -9.82 3.42 18.36
CA ALA A 124 -11.22 3.85 18.47
C ALA A 124 -12.00 3.73 17.18
N LEU A 125 -11.38 4.13 16.11
CA LEU A 125 -12.02 3.98 14.82
C LEU A 125 -12.35 2.50 14.55
N LEU A 126 -11.45 1.57 14.90
CA LEU A 126 -11.71 0.13 14.79
C LEU A 126 -12.78 -0.35 15.78
N GLN A 127 -12.88 0.24 16.97
CA GLN A 127 -13.95 -0.03 17.93
C GLN A 127 -15.30 0.50 17.42
N THR A 128 -15.34 1.71 16.85
CA THR A 128 -16.56 2.26 16.22
C THR A 128 -17.07 1.35 15.09
N LEU A 129 -16.16 0.73 14.35
CA LEU A 129 -16.49 -0.26 13.30
C LEU A 129 -16.79 -1.66 13.86
N GLU A 130 -16.75 -1.87 15.16
CA GLU A 130 -16.96 -3.15 15.86
C GLU A 130 -16.08 -4.30 15.32
N VAL A 131 -14.88 -3.99 14.80
CA VAL A 131 -14.03 -4.98 14.12
C VAL A 131 -13.71 -6.17 15.01
N GLU A 132 -13.33 -5.92 16.26
CA GLU A 132 -13.00 -6.98 17.21
C GLU A 132 -14.21 -7.86 17.53
N GLN A 133 -15.37 -7.24 17.81
CA GLN A 133 -16.61 -7.93 18.17
C GLN A 133 -17.15 -8.77 17.01
N ILE A 134 -17.13 -8.21 15.80
CA ILE A 134 -17.56 -8.91 14.58
C ILE A 134 -16.68 -10.15 14.35
N ILE A 135 -15.36 -10.03 14.42
CA ILE A 135 -14.45 -11.16 14.21
C ILE A 135 -14.63 -12.20 15.32
N ASN A 136 -14.69 -11.80 16.58
CA ASN A 136 -14.85 -12.73 17.71
C ASN A 136 -16.20 -13.48 17.69
N ARG A 137 -17.25 -12.89 17.11
CA ARG A 137 -18.56 -13.55 16.92
C ARG A 137 -18.48 -14.72 15.95
N HIS A 138 -17.72 -14.57 14.87
CA HIS A 138 -17.60 -15.60 13.82
C HIS A 138 -16.44 -16.58 14.07
N CYS A 139 -15.35 -16.09 14.67
CA CYS A 139 -14.11 -16.84 14.88
C CYS A 139 -13.89 -17.11 16.36
N ARG A 140 -14.61 -18.10 16.89
CA ARG A 140 -14.49 -18.48 18.31
C ARG A 140 -13.19 -19.19 18.63
N THR A 141 -12.64 -18.95 19.82
CA THR A 141 -11.43 -19.61 20.30
C THR A 141 -11.54 -19.87 21.81
N ARG A 142 -10.82 -20.88 22.29
CA ARG A 142 -10.62 -21.15 23.73
C ARG A 142 -9.39 -20.43 24.29
N SER A 143 -8.65 -19.73 23.46
CA SER A 143 -7.46 -18.97 23.87
C SER A 143 -7.88 -17.75 24.66
N GLU A 144 -7.05 -17.33 25.62
CA GLU A 144 -7.20 -16.11 26.40
C GLU A 144 -7.40 -14.85 25.52
N VAL A 145 -6.65 -14.78 24.40
CA VAL A 145 -6.74 -13.70 23.43
C VAL A 145 -7.66 -14.09 22.29
N GLY A 146 -8.71 -13.34 22.04
CA GLY A 146 -9.65 -13.55 20.94
C GLY A 146 -8.99 -13.31 19.56
N HIS A 147 -9.56 -13.95 18.51
CA HIS A 147 -9.10 -13.69 17.13
C HIS A 147 -9.35 -12.25 16.70
N GLY A 148 -10.41 -11.61 17.20
CA GLY A 148 -10.70 -10.20 16.94
C GLY A 148 -9.62 -9.27 17.48
N THR A 149 -9.20 -9.46 18.73
CA THR A 149 -8.10 -8.71 19.35
C THR A 149 -6.81 -8.86 18.55
N VAL A 150 -6.47 -10.09 18.13
CA VAL A 150 -5.28 -10.35 17.31
C VAL A 150 -5.39 -9.66 15.95
N ALA A 151 -6.57 -9.69 15.31
CA ALA A 151 -6.81 -9.02 14.03
C ALA A 151 -6.67 -7.50 14.16
N VAL A 152 -7.23 -6.90 15.23
CA VAL A 152 -7.06 -5.46 15.53
C VAL A 152 -5.59 -5.09 15.67
N VAL A 153 -4.81 -5.88 16.41
CA VAL A 153 -3.36 -5.66 16.54
C VAL A 153 -2.64 -5.74 15.18
N LEU A 154 -3.02 -6.70 14.32
CA LEU A 154 -2.48 -6.78 12.95
C LEU A 154 -2.84 -5.55 12.12
N ILE A 155 -4.09 -5.08 12.19
CA ILE A 155 -4.56 -3.90 11.48
C ILE A 155 -3.79 -2.65 11.94
N LEU A 156 -3.66 -2.45 13.25
CA LEU A 156 -2.90 -1.33 13.82
C LEU A 156 -1.42 -1.38 13.42
N ASN A 157 -0.84 -2.59 13.37
CA ASN A 157 0.52 -2.75 12.87
C ASN A 157 0.65 -2.35 11.39
N ARG A 158 -0.32 -2.73 10.54
CA ARG A 158 -0.32 -2.30 9.12
C ARG A 158 -0.40 -0.79 8.99
N LEU A 159 -1.21 -0.12 9.81
CA LEU A 159 -1.41 1.33 9.77
C LEU A 159 -0.19 2.12 10.24
N LEU A 160 0.54 1.65 11.26
CA LEU A 160 1.58 2.41 11.93
C LEU A 160 3.00 1.99 11.55
N LEU A 161 3.26 0.70 11.49
CA LEU A 161 4.58 0.16 11.21
C LEU A 161 4.47 -1.25 10.60
N PRO A 162 4.20 -1.38 9.31
CA PRO A 162 4.05 -2.68 8.65
C PRO A 162 5.27 -3.58 8.86
N LEU A 163 5.12 -4.62 9.67
CA LEU A 163 6.18 -5.57 10.04
C LEU A 163 5.83 -7.00 9.61
N PRO A 164 6.84 -7.85 9.37
CA PRO A 164 6.63 -9.30 9.25
C PRO A 164 6.03 -9.89 10.54
N LEU A 165 5.23 -10.97 10.42
CA LEU A 165 4.51 -11.55 11.56
C LEU A 165 5.41 -11.86 12.77
N TYR A 166 6.63 -12.35 12.53
CA TYR A 166 7.56 -12.71 13.60
C TYR A 166 8.10 -11.52 14.42
N GLN A 167 7.85 -10.27 13.99
CA GLN A 167 8.25 -9.05 14.70
C GLN A 167 7.08 -8.37 15.43
N ILE A 168 5.85 -8.86 15.27
CA ILE A 168 4.66 -8.23 15.84
C ILE A 168 4.69 -8.26 17.37
N ALA A 169 5.08 -9.39 17.99
CA ALA A 169 5.19 -9.49 19.44
C ALA A 169 6.18 -8.45 20.02
N ASP A 170 7.35 -8.29 19.40
CA ASP A 170 8.34 -7.29 19.82
C ASP A 170 7.79 -5.85 19.67
N TRP A 171 7.03 -5.58 18.61
CA TRP A 171 6.39 -4.29 18.40
C TRP A 171 5.29 -4.03 19.44
N VAL A 172 4.41 -4.99 19.71
CA VAL A 172 3.37 -4.89 20.74
C VAL A 172 3.98 -4.56 22.08
N GLY A 173 5.09 -5.27 22.46
CA GLY A 173 5.79 -5.05 23.73
C GLY A 173 6.42 -3.66 23.89
N GLN A 174 6.57 -2.91 22.80
CA GLN A 174 7.10 -1.53 22.80
C GLN A 174 6.01 -0.47 22.78
N THR A 175 4.75 -0.87 22.59
CA THR A 175 3.60 0.04 22.45
C THR A 175 2.73 0.05 23.70
N CYS A 176 1.86 1.06 23.83
CA CYS A 176 0.88 1.14 24.90
C CYS A 176 -0.16 0.01 24.84
N LEU A 177 -0.24 -0.78 23.78
CA LEU A 177 -1.18 -1.90 23.64
C LEU A 177 -1.06 -2.93 24.78
N VAL A 178 0.15 -3.19 25.26
CA VAL A 178 0.37 -4.08 26.41
C VAL A 178 -0.38 -3.58 27.65
N ALA A 179 -0.23 -2.30 27.97
CA ALA A 179 -0.91 -1.69 29.10
C ALA A 179 -2.43 -1.57 28.86
N THR A 180 -2.84 -1.29 27.63
CA THR A 180 -4.22 -1.10 27.21
C THR A 180 -5.02 -2.41 27.21
N LEU A 181 -4.46 -3.45 26.60
CA LEU A 181 -5.13 -4.75 26.46
C LEU A 181 -4.96 -5.63 27.73
N GLY A 182 -4.07 -5.25 28.65
CA GLY A 182 -3.73 -6.05 29.82
C GLY A 182 -3.11 -7.42 29.47
N LEU A 183 -2.52 -7.55 28.28
CA LEU A 183 -2.03 -8.81 27.73
C LEU A 183 -0.50 -8.78 27.54
N GLU A 184 0.11 -9.95 27.63
CA GLU A 184 1.54 -10.11 27.38
C GLU A 184 1.85 -10.09 25.87
N ALA A 185 2.94 -9.44 25.48
CA ALA A 185 3.36 -9.31 24.08
C ALA A 185 3.61 -10.67 23.42
N GLU A 186 4.06 -11.67 24.19
CA GLU A 186 4.34 -13.03 23.75
C GLU A 186 3.09 -13.76 23.22
N LYS A 187 1.88 -13.32 23.63
CA LYS A 187 0.60 -13.83 23.12
C LYS A 187 0.37 -13.50 21.63
N PHE A 188 1.13 -12.58 21.06
CA PHE A 188 1.09 -12.15 19.66
C PHE A 188 2.23 -12.72 18.83
N ASN A 189 2.69 -13.93 19.14
CA ASN A 189 3.72 -14.62 18.35
C ASN A 189 3.20 -15.02 16.96
N ASP A 190 4.13 -15.35 16.05
CA ASP A 190 3.84 -15.63 14.64
C ASP A 190 2.88 -16.84 14.44
N ASP A 191 2.96 -17.86 15.29
CA ASP A 191 2.02 -18.99 15.26
C ASP A 191 0.59 -18.56 15.62
N ARG A 192 0.42 -17.70 16.61
CA ARG A 192 -0.89 -17.17 17.00
C ARG A 192 -1.48 -16.30 15.91
N LEU A 193 -0.66 -15.44 15.32
CA LEU A 193 -1.06 -14.59 14.21
C LEU A 193 -1.48 -15.43 12.98
N ALA A 194 -0.70 -16.44 12.64
CA ALA A 194 -0.99 -17.34 11.54
C ALA A 194 -2.31 -18.14 11.75
N ARG A 195 -2.55 -18.64 12.97
CA ARG A 195 -3.82 -19.31 13.33
C ARG A 195 -5.01 -18.35 13.24
N THR A 196 -4.82 -17.07 13.56
CA THR A 196 -5.88 -16.08 13.40
C THR A 196 -6.21 -15.86 11.93
N LEU A 197 -5.19 -15.78 11.05
CA LEU A 197 -5.42 -15.68 9.60
C LEU A 197 -6.17 -16.93 9.07
N ASP A 198 -5.81 -18.13 9.55
CA ASP A 198 -6.50 -19.38 9.18
C ASP A 198 -7.96 -19.37 9.67
N ALA A 199 -8.24 -18.84 10.87
CA ALA A 199 -9.58 -18.78 11.45
C ALA A 199 -10.51 -17.78 10.75
N ILE A 200 -10.00 -16.63 10.32
CA ILE A 200 -10.82 -15.60 9.65
C ILE A 200 -11.08 -15.93 8.17
N TYR A 201 -10.22 -16.74 7.54
CA TYR A 201 -10.32 -17.04 6.10
C TYR A 201 -11.70 -17.54 5.65
N PRO A 202 -12.36 -18.49 6.31
CA PRO A 202 -13.67 -18.99 5.88
C PRO A 202 -14.79 -17.94 5.96
N HIS A 203 -14.57 -16.83 6.65
CA HIS A 203 -15.58 -15.82 6.98
C HIS A 203 -15.35 -14.46 6.31
N LEU A 204 -14.33 -14.32 5.43
CA LEU A 204 -13.88 -13.04 4.91
C LEU A 204 -14.99 -12.17 4.33
N ASP A 205 -15.87 -12.74 3.50
CA ASP A 205 -16.97 -12.00 2.87
C ASP A 205 -17.99 -11.52 3.92
N THR A 206 -18.34 -12.35 4.89
CA THR A 206 -19.28 -12.01 5.97
C THR A 206 -18.70 -10.96 6.90
N LEU A 207 -17.42 -11.12 7.28
CA LEU A 207 -16.73 -10.15 8.13
C LEU A 207 -16.63 -8.79 7.44
N TRP A 208 -16.23 -8.77 6.17
CA TRP A 208 -16.16 -7.54 5.39
C TRP A 208 -17.52 -6.85 5.29
N GLN A 209 -18.56 -7.61 4.96
CA GLN A 209 -19.92 -7.09 4.87
C GLN A 209 -20.36 -6.42 6.16
N GLN A 210 -20.21 -7.08 7.33
CA GLN A 210 -20.64 -6.54 8.61
C GLN A 210 -19.83 -5.29 9.01
N ILE A 211 -18.51 -5.28 8.77
CA ILE A 211 -17.67 -4.10 9.03
C ILE A 211 -18.11 -2.93 8.13
N MET A 212 -18.41 -3.18 6.86
CA MET A 212 -18.90 -2.16 5.95
C MET A 212 -20.29 -1.64 6.31
N GLU A 213 -21.18 -2.50 6.83
CA GLU A 213 -22.48 -2.08 7.37
C GLU A 213 -22.31 -1.08 8.52
N GLN A 214 -21.37 -1.34 9.44
CA GLN A 214 -21.03 -0.38 10.49
C GLN A 214 -20.48 0.93 9.91
N ALA A 215 -19.58 0.85 8.92
CA ALA A 215 -19.02 2.04 8.28
C ALA A 215 -20.09 2.88 7.58
N LEU A 216 -21.01 2.25 6.83
CA LEU A 216 -22.12 2.92 6.15
C LEU A 216 -23.02 3.67 7.12
N VAL A 217 -23.44 3.01 8.22
CA VAL A 217 -24.34 3.59 9.22
C VAL A 217 -23.65 4.71 10.00
N LYS A 218 -22.43 4.47 10.49
CA LYS A 218 -21.74 5.43 11.38
C LYS A 218 -21.17 6.63 10.63
N ALA A 219 -20.68 6.46 9.42
CA ALA A 219 -20.07 7.53 8.63
C ALA A 219 -21.01 8.13 7.57
N GLN A 220 -22.24 7.62 7.41
CA GLN A 220 -23.23 8.10 6.42
C GLN A 220 -22.62 8.26 5.02
N ILE A 221 -22.06 7.16 4.51
CA ILE A 221 -21.30 7.14 3.27
C ILE A 221 -22.23 7.25 2.05
N ASP A 222 -21.92 8.15 1.11
CA ASP A 222 -22.63 8.27 -0.16
C ASP A 222 -22.12 7.21 -1.17
N LEU A 223 -23.01 6.38 -1.67
CA LEU A 223 -22.76 5.34 -2.68
C LEU A 223 -23.23 5.72 -4.08
N SER A 224 -23.62 6.97 -4.33
CA SER A 224 -24.09 7.43 -5.63
C SER A 224 -23.03 7.32 -6.74
N VAL A 225 -21.75 7.39 -6.37
CA VAL A 225 -20.62 7.27 -7.28
C VAL A 225 -19.58 6.30 -6.72
N ILE A 226 -19.23 5.30 -7.53
CA ILE A 226 -18.29 4.25 -7.18
C ILE A 226 -17.22 4.16 -8.26
N PHE A 227 -15.96 4.28 -7.88
CA PHE A 227 -14.81 4.08 -8.76
C PHE A 227 -14.38 2.62 -8.72
N TYR A 228 -14.19 1.99 -9.88
CA TYR A 228 -13.67 0.64 -9.98
C TYR A 228 -12.35 0.62 -10.74
N ASP A 229 -11.33 0.01 -10.14
CA ASP A 229 -10.05 -0.22 -10.82
C ASP A 229 -9.37 -1.49 -10.29
N VAL A 230 -8.35 -1.95 -11.01
CA VAL A 230 -7.60 -3.19 -10.72
C VAL A 230 -6.11 -2.88 -10.60
N THR A 231 -5.51 -3.33 -9.52
CA THR A 231 -4.07 -3.26 -9.33
C THR A 231 -3.45 -4.63 -9.19
N ALA A 232 -2.11 -4.70 -9.28
CA ALA A 232 -1.36 -5.92 -9.06
C ALA A 232 -0.31 -5.73 -7.97
N PHE A 233 -0.20 -6.74 -7.09
CA PHE A 233 0.85 -6.87 -6.09
C PHE A 233 1.85 -7.92 -6.55
N ILE A 234 3.13 -7.55 -6.61
CA ILE A 234 4.20 -8.47 -6.99
C ILE A 234 4.51 -9.39 -5.81
N ALA A 235 4.62 -10.68 -6.09
CA ALA A 235 5.05 -11.69 -5.13
C ALA A 235 6.50 -12.12 -5.44
N HIS A 236 7.28 -12.28 -4.38
CA HIS A 236 8.67 -12.74 -4.46
C HIS A 236 8.77 -14.14 -3.85
N GLY A 237 9.06 -15.14 -4.66
CA GLY A 237 9.15 -16.54 -4.25
C GLY A 237 8.70 -17.50 -5.34
N ARG A 238 8.74 -18.79 -5.05
CA ARG A 238 8.37 -19.83 -6.03
C ARG A 238 6.87 -19.95 -6.25
N TYR A 239 6.05 -19.92 -5.20
CA TYR A 239 4.59 -20.03 -5.26
C TYR A 239 4.08 -21.07 -6.30
N ALA A 240 4.72 -22.24 -6.36
CA ALA A 240 4.43 -23.23 -7.38
C ALA A 240 2.99 -23.76 -7.28
N GLU A 241 2.53 -23.98 -6.05
CA GLU A 241 1.21 -24.53 -5.72
C GLU A 241 0.11 -23.47 -5.55
N SER A 242 0.46 -22.17 -5.56
CA SER A 242 -0.53 -21.11 -5.39
C SER A 242 -1.41 -21.00 -6.63
N GLU A 243 -2.72 -20.93 -6.45
CA GLU A 243 -3.70 -20.67 -7.52
C GLU A 243 -3.86 -19.17 -7.80
N CYS A 244 -3.67 -18.33 -6.80
CA CYS A 244 -3.86 -16.88 -6.94
C CYS A 244 -2.58 -16.15 -7.36
N ILE A 245 -1.37 -16.65 -7.01
CA ILE A 245 -0.09 -16.03 -7.37
C ILE A 245 0.45 -16.61 -8.67
N LYS A 246 0.09 -15.99 -9.80
CA LYS A 246 0.46 -16.46 -11.15
C LYS A 246 1.21 -15.38 -11.93
N PHE A 247 1.86 -15.80 -13.01
CA PHE A 247 2.30 -14.89 -14.05
C PHE A 247 1.11 -14.34 -14.81
N GLY A 248 1.20 -13.10 -15.27
CA GLY A 248 0.15 -12.48 -16.05
C GLY A 248 0.51 -11.04 -16.42
N PHE A 249 -0.31 -10.43 -17.24
CA PHE A 249 -0.16 -9.03 -17.63
C PHE A 249 -0.77 -8.12 -16.57
N ALA A 250 -0.04 -7.08 -16.18
CA ALA A 250 -0.58 -5.92 -15.46
C ALA A 250 0.25 -4.69 -15.85
N HIS A 251 -0.41 -3.56 -16.01
CA HIS A 251 0.24 -2.31 -16.39
C HIS A 251 1.32 -1.93 -15.35
N ASN A 252 2.45 -1.42 -15.82
CA ASN A 252 3.58 -1.01 -14.99
C ASN A 252 4.20 -2.10 -14.09
N THR A 253 3.96 -3.39 -14.40
CA THR A 253 4.60 -4.50 -13.67
C THR A 253 5.34 -5.43 -14.64
N PRO A 254 6.55 -5.91 -14.29
CA PRO A 254 7.29 -6.82 -15.14
C PRO A 254 6.51 -8.11 -15.41
N SER A 255 6.50 -8.57 -16.67
CA SER A 255 5.79 -9.79 -17.08
C SER A 255 6.39 -11.07 -16.48
N ASN A 256 7.69 -11.05 -16.19
CA ASN A 256 8.44 -12.16 -15.59
C ASN A 256 8.29 -12.26 -14.05
N LYS A 257 7.41 -11.48 -13.43
CA LYS A 257 7.11 -11.56 -12.00
C LYS A 257 5.74 -12.16 -11.77
N ARG A 258 5.65 -13.06 -10.78
CA ARG A 258 4.37 -13.56 -10.28
C ARG A 258 3.65 -12.45 -9.54
N LYS A 259 2.34 -12.42 -9.62
CA LYS A 259 1.52 -11.37 -9.03
C LYS A 259 0.15 -11.87 -8.61
N LEU A 260 -0.46 -11.11 -7.72
CA LEU A 260 -1.85 -11.20 -7.33
C LEU A 260 -2.55 -9.94 -7.83
N LYS A 261 -3.74 -10.05 -8.40
CA LYS A 261 -4.57 -8.90 -8.76
C LYS A 261 -5.59 -8.59 -7.67
N LEU A 262 -5.83 -7.32 -7.45
CA LEU A 262 -6.85 -6.81 -6.56
C LEU A 262 -7.75 -5.85 -7.34
N GLY A 263 -9.03 -6.20 -7.49
CA GLY A 263 -10.09 -5.30 -7.94
C GLY A 263 -10.69 -4.59 -6.74
N LEU A 264 -10.85 -3.28 -6.82
CA LEU A 264 -11.35 -2.44 -5.74
C LEU A 264 -12.43 -1.50 -6.26
N ASN A 265 -13.57 -1.51 -5.59
CA ASN A 265 -14.58 -0.47 -5.68
C ASN A 265 -14.36 0.52 -4.53
N ALA A 266 -14.13 1.79 -4.85
CA ALA A 266 -13.98 2.85 -3.87
C ALA A 266 -15.07 3.90 -4.07
N THR A 267 -15.62 4.45 -3.00
CA THR A 267 -16.64 5.51 -3.07
C THR A 267 -16.00 6.83 -3.50
N ALA A 268 -16.73 7.70 -4.19
CA ALA A 268 -16.27 9.07 -4.42
C ALA A 268 -16.22 9.86 -3.11
N ASP A 269 -17.13 9.56 -2.18
CA ASP A 269 -17.16 10.13 -0.84
C ASP A 269 -16.03 9.55 0.02
N GLY A 270 -14.90 10.24 0.09
CA GLY A 270 -13.75 9.90 0.93
C GLY A 270 -12.85 8.77 0.39
N ASN A 271 -13.07 8.27 -0.82
CA ASN A 271 -12.31 7.17 -1.42
C ASN A 271 -12.29 5.90 -0.55
N LEU A 272 -13.41 5.57 0.07
CA LEU A 272 -13.50 4.44 0.98
C LEU A 272 -13.52 3.12 0.21
N PRO A 273 -12.70 2.12 0.57
CA PRO A 273 -12.72 0.80 -0.05
C PRO A 273 -14.03 0.11 0.31
N TRP A 274 -14.96 0.03 -0.64
CA TRP A 274 -16.30 -0.48 -0.37
C TRP A 274 -16.47 -1.96 -0.67
N LEU A 275 -16.01 -2.41 -1.85
CA LEU A 275 -16.02 -3.82 -2.23
C LEU A 275 -14.69 -4.17 -2.90
N TYR A 276 -14.06 -5.25 -2.49
CA TYR A 276 -12.82 -5.70 -3.09
C TYR A 276 -12.86 -7.19 -3.43
N ARG A 277 -12.06 -7.60 -4.41
CA ARG A 277 -11.82 -9.00 -4.76
C ARG A 277 -10.35 -9.21 -5.12
N HIS A 278 -9.76 -10.24 -4.57
CA HIS A 278 -8.46 -10.70 -5.02
C HIS A 278 -8.64 -11.79 -6.09
N MET A 279 -7.79 -11.75 -7.10
CA MET A 279 -7.90 -12.60 -8.28
C MET A 279 -6.53 -13.11 -8.68
N SER A 280 -6.50 -14.20 -9.43
CA SER A 280 -5.26 -14.71 -9.99
C SER A 280 -4.53 -13.64 -10.81
N GLY A 281 -3.20 -13.60 -10.69
CA GLY A 281 -2.38 -12.73 -11.52
C GLY A 281 -2.57 -12.94 -13.03
N ALA A 282 -3.07 -14.10 -13.44
CA ALA A 282 -3.38 -14.42 -14.83
C ALA A 282 -4.74 -13.92 -15.33
N THR A 283 -5.65 -13.48 -14.42
CA THR A 283 -6.99 -12.99 -14.79
C THR A 283 -6.89 -11.76 -15.69
N THR A 284 -7.68 -11.70 -16.76
CA THR A 284 -7.76 -10.54 -17.65
C THR A 284 -8.60 -9.43 -17.03
N ASP A 285 -8.31 -8.16 -17.35
CA ASP A 285 -9.04 -7.02 -16.79
C ASP A 285 -10.54 -7.07 -17.14
N GLN A 286 -10.89 -7.58 -18.32
CA GLN A 286 -12.30 -7.76 -18.72
C GLN A 286 -13.04 -8.82 -17.87
N ALA A 287 -12.37 -9.93 -17.53
CA ALA A 287 -12.96 -10.96 -16.67
C ALA A 287 -13.20 -10.41 -15.24
N THR A 288 -12.30 -9.55 -14.73
CA THR A 288 -12.47 -8.92 -13.43
C THR A 288 -13.73 -8.05 -13.37
N VAL A 289 -14.05 -7.32 -14.44
CA VAL A 289 -15.25 -6.46 -14.50
C VAL A 289 -16.53 -7.28 -14.44
N GLN A 290 -16.60 -8.40 -15.17
CA GLN A 290 -17.81 -9.24 -15.19
C GLN A 290 -18.15 -9.79 -13.81
N GLU A 291 -17.14 -10.33 -13.11
CA GLU A 291 -17.29 -10.81 -11.73
C GLU A 291 -17.67 -9.66 -10.78
N ASN A 292 -17.02 -8.50 -10.94
CA ASN A 292 -17.30 -7.34 -10.12
C ASN A 292 -18.74 -6.85 -10.24
N LEU A 293 -19.30 -6.78 -11.46
CA LEU A 293 -20.67 -6.31 -11.69
C LEU A 293 -21.71 -7.17 -10.99
N GLN A 294 -21.55 -8.50 -11.05
CA GLN A 294 -22.45 -9.43 -10.38
C GLN A 294 -22.38 -9.29 -8.86
N ASN A 295 -21.18 -9.22 -8.31
CA ASN A 295 -20.95 -9.05 -6.88
C ASN A 295 -21.51 -7.71 -6.40
N LEU A 296 -21.26 -6.64 -7.14
CA LEU A 296 -21.69 -5.28 -6.82
C LEU A 296 -23.21 -5.16 -6.81
N ALA A 297 -23.89 -5.66 -7.86
CA ALA A 297 -25.34 -5.65 -7.93
C ALA A 297 -25.97 -6.43 -6.76
N THR A 298 -25.43 -7.63 -6.46
CA THR A 298 -25.87 -8.44 -5.31
C THR A 298 -25.72 -7.69 -4.00
N TRP A 299 -24.60 -6.99 -3.84
CA TRP A 299 -24.28 -6.27 -2.61
C TRP A 299 -25.16 -5.03 -2.42
N LEU A 300 -25.36 -4.22 -3.46
CA LEU A 300 -26.29 -3.08 -3.46
C LEU A 300 -27.70 -3.50 -3.05
N HIS A 301 -28.22 -4.57 -3.67
CA HIS A 301 -29.53 -5.10 -3.32
C HIS A 301 -29.65 -5.53 -1.86
N ARG A 302 -28.63 -6.22 -1.32
CA ARG A 302 -28.62 -6.63 0.09
C ARG A 302 -28.64 -5.44 1.06
N GLN A 303 -28.05 -4.32 0.67
CA GLN A 303 -28.03 -3.08 1.46
C GLN A 303 -29.24 -2.18 1.22
N GLY A 304 -30.20 -2.63 0.42
CA GLY A 304 -31.41 -1.86 0.11
C GLY A 304 -31.23 -0.73 -0.89
N TYR A 305 -30.08 -0.68 -1.59
CA TYR A 305 -29.82 0.32 -2.63
C TYR A 305 -30.31 -0.18 -3.99
N ALA A 306 -30.97 0.71 -4.75
CA ALA A 306 -31.30 0.41 -6.12
C ALA A 306 -30.04 0.57 -7.01
N CYS A 307 -29.76 -0.42 -7.85
CA CYS A 307 -28.59 -0.38 -8.73
C CYS A 307 -28.52 0.86 -9.61
N GLN A 308 -29.67 1.41 -9.99
CA GLN A 308 -29.77 2.62 -10.80
C GLN A 308 -29.38 3.91 -10.07
N ASP A 309 -29.27 3.91 -8.75
CA ASP A 309 -28.90 5.09 -7.96
C ASP A 309 -27.39 5.27 -7.91
N SER A 310 -26.63 4.23 -8.26
CA SER A 310 -25.17 4.25 -8.29
C SER A 310 -24.63 4.28 -9.72
N ILE A 311 -23.60 5.08 -9.96
CA ILE A 311 -22.83 5.08 -11.20
C ILE A 311 -21.42 4.52 -10.96
N ILE A 312 -21.03 3.54 -11.77
CA ILE A 312 -19.71 2.92 -11.70
C ILE A 312 -18.78 3.60 -12.68
N VAL A 313 -17.69 4.16 -12.21
CA VAL A 313 -16.68 4.81 -13.04
C VAL A 313 -15.45 3.89 -13.16
N GLY A 314 -15.14 3.48 -14.39
CA GLY A 314 -14.07 2.52 -14.66
C GLY A 314 -13.08 2.99 -15.73
N ASP A 315 -11.95 2.26 -15.85
CA ASP A 315 -10.93 2.57 -16.85
C ASP A 315 -11.30 2.06 -18.25
N ARG A 316 -10.64 2.63 -19.27
CA ARG A 316 -10.87 2.34 -20.69
C ARG A 316 -10.60 0.88 -21.10
N ALA A 317 -9.72 0.18 -20.39
CA ALA A 317 -9.44 -1.23 -20.65
C ALA A 317 -10.60 -2.17 -20.27
N MET A 318 -11.57 -1.65 -19.51
CA MET A 318 -12.65 -2.41 -18.88
C MET A 318 -13.97 -2.39 -19.68
N MET A 319 -14.02 -1.75 -20.86
CA MET A 319 -15.26 -1.63 -21.65
C MET A 319 -15.19 -2.39 -22.98
N ASN A 320 -16.20 -3.20 -23.23
CA ASN A 320 -16.50 -3.83 -24.51
C ASN A 320 -18.01 -4.07 -24.67
N ALA A 321 -18.45 -4.58 -25.80
CA ALA A 321 -19.87 -4.80 -26.08
C ALA A 321 -20.55 -5.76 -25.08
N LYS A 322 -19.89 -6.83 -24.67
CA LYS A 322 -20.42 -7.78 -23.68
C LYS A 322 -20.62 -7.10 -22.32
N ILE A 323 -19.64 -6.32 -21.87
CA ILE A 323 -19.70 -5.60 -20.59
C ILE A 323 -20.79 -4.50 -20.63
N ALA A 324 -20.93 -3.77 -21.73
CA ALA A 324 -21.99 -2.77 -21.88
C ALA A 324 -23.39 -3.37 -21.71
N LEU A 325 -23.62 -4.57 -22.27
CA LEU A 325 -24.87 -5.31 -22.08
C LEU A 325 -25.08 -5.82 -20.66
N GLN A 326 -24.01 -6.19 -19.98
CA GLN A 326 -24.07 -6.62 -18.57
C GLN A 326 -24.45 -5.46 -17.64
N TYR A 327 -23.91 -4.27 -17.84
CA TYR A 327 -24.36 -3.08 -17.11
C TYR A 327 -25.85 -2.85 -17.28
N LYS A 328 -26.36 -2.96 -18.53
CA LYS A 328 -27.80 -2.87 -18.81
C LYS A 328 -28.59 -3.97 -18.10
N ALA A 329 -28.13 -5.22 -18.15
CA ALA A 329 -28.81 -6.36 -17.54
C ALA A 329 -28.91 -6.26 -16.01
N HIS A 330 -27.89 -5.71 -15.34
CA HIS A 330 -27.89 -5.50 -13.90
C HIS A 330 -28.55 -4.17 -13.46
N GLY A 331 -29.02 -3.34 -14.40
CA GLY A 331 -29.59 -2.03 -14.09
C GLY A 331 -28.59 -1.03 -13.53
N LEU A 332 -27.28 -1.27 -13.66
CA LEU A 332 -26.22 -0.42 -13.16
C LEU A 332 -25.91 0.70 -14.16
N ARG A 333 -25.72 1.92 -13.65
CA ARG A 333 -25.16 3.01 -14.47
C ARG A 333 -23.66 2.91 -14.53
N HIS A 334 -23.07 3.34 -15.62
CA HIS A 334 -21.61 3.36 -15.76
C HIS A 334 -21.13 4.62 -16.49
N LEU A 335 -19.87 4.97 -16.25
CA LEU A 335 -19.08 5.91 -17.02
C LEU A 335 -17.69 5.33 -17.18
N THR A 336 -17.25 5.07 -18.39
CA THR A 336 -15.96 4.43 -18.64
C THR A 336 -15.24 5.09 -19.81
N GLY A 337 -13.91 5.08 -19.75
CA GLY A 337 -13.11 5.30 -20.93
C GLY A 337 -13.31 4.18 -21.96
N LEU A 338 -13.11 4.47 -23.23
CA LEU A 338 -13.21 3.48 -24.30
C LEU A 338 -11.97 3.55 -25.19
N LYS A 339 -11.32 2.40 -25.42
CA LYS A 339 -10.27 2.27 -26.42
C LYS A 339 -10.95 2.08 -27.79
N ALA A 340 -10.82 3.06 -28.68
CA ALA A 340 -11.39 2.99 -30.02
C ALA A 340 -10.76 1.84 -30.83
N SER A 341 -11.49 0.76 -31.01
CA SER A 341 -11.07 -0.45 -31.73
C SER A 341 -11.84 -0.67 -33.03
N THR A 342 -13.12 -0.30 -33.08
CA THR A 342 -13.97 -0.45 -34.25
C THR A 342 -13.86 0.75 -35.20
N ARG A 343 -14.27 0.55 -36.47
CA ARG A 343 -14.32 1.62 -37.50
C ARG A 343 -15.20 2.78 -37.05
N GLU A 344 -16.36 2.50 -36.46
CA GLU A 344 -17.30 3.49 -35.97
C GLU A 344 -16.71 4.32 -34.83
N GLN A 345 -16.08 3.67 -33.85
CA GLN A 345 -15.42 4.33 -32.72
C GLN A 345 -14.26 5.23 -33.18
N LYS A 346 -13.45 4.75 -34.15
CA LYS A 346 -12.38 5.54 -34.76
C LYS A 346 -12.91 6.73 -35.55
N ARG A 347 -14.01 6.51 -36.30
CA ARG A 347 -14.66 7.59 -37.03
C ARG A 347 -15.17 8.67 -36.07
N LEU A 348 -15.86 8.30 -34.99
CA LEU A 348 -16.35 9.26 -34.00
C LEU A 348 -15.18 10.04 -33.37
N LEU A 349 -14.07 9.36 -33.01
CA LEU A 349 -12.91 9.98 -32.41
C LEU A 349 -12.26 11.05 -33.30
N THR A 350 -12.31 10.88 -34.64
CA THR A 350 -11.70 11.78 -35.61
C THR A 350 -12.71 12.59 -36.42
N GLN A 351 -14.00 12.61 -36.02
CA GLN A 351 -15.08 13.25 -36.76
C GLN A 351 -14.89 14.76 -36.88
N TRP A 352 -14.33 15.41 -35.87
CA TRP A 352 -14.15 16.86 -35.81
C TRP A 352 -12.66 17.24 -35.87
N SER A 353 -12.35 18.39 -36.49
CA SER A 353 -11.02 18.98 -36.43
C SER A 353 -10.73 19.62 -35.06
N ASP A 354 -9.47 19.99 -34.79
CA ASP A 354 -9.11 20.61 -33.51
C ASP A 354 -9.83 21.96 -33.34
N GLU A 355 -9.93 22.76 -34.40
CA GLU A 355 -10.63 24.05 -34.39
C GLU A 355 -12.12 23.92 -34.04
N GLN A 356 -12.75 22.81 -34.48
CA GLN A 356 -14.14 22.53 -34.15
C GLN A 356 -14.37 22.15 -32.70
N PHE A 357 -13.31 21.81 -31.94
CA PHE A 357 -13.39 21.55 -30.52
C PHE A 357 -13.23 22.81 -29.66
N GLU A 358 -12.53 23.84 -30.11
CA GLU A 358 -12.20 25.04 -29.32
C GLU A 358 -13.44 25.77 -28.77
N GLY A 359 -14.57 25.69 -29.45
CA GLY A 359 -15.86 26.25 -28.99
C GLY A 359 -16.59 25.42 -27.92
N PHE A 360 -16.05 24.29 -27.47
CA PHE A 360 -16.71 23.35 -26.55
C PHE A 360 -15.84 22.98 -25.34
N PRO A 361 -15.46 23.97 -24.50
CA PRO A 361 -14.67 23.69 -23.29
C PRO A 361 -15.48 22.84 -22.32
N ILE A 362 -14.83 21.86 -21.68
CA ILE A 362 -15.43 20.95 -20.69
C ILE A 362 -14.69 20.93 -19.37
N GLY A 363 -13.56 21.64 -19.23
CA GLY A 363 -12.85 21.82 -17.96
C GLY A 363 -13.58 22.76 -17.02
N ASP A 364 -13.32 22.64 -15.72
CA ASP A 364 -13.86 23.56 -14.70
C ASP A 364 -13.23 24.96 -14.79
N ASP A 365 -12.01 25.03 -15.31
CA ASP A 365 -11.24 26.24 -15.56
C ASP A 365 -11.16 26.49 -17.08
N PRO A 366 -11.54 27.67 -17.58
CA PRO A 366 -11.39 28.02 -19.00
C PRO A 366 -9.96 27.88 -19.54
N THR A 367 -8.95 27.97 -18.67
CA THR A 367 -7.53 27.78 -19.01
C THR A 367 -7.11 26.31 -19.08
N SER A 368 -7.99 25.38 -18.71
CA SER A 368 -7.66 23.96 -18.53
C SER A 368 -7.33 23.22 -19.84
N GLN A 369 -7.58 23.81 -21.01
CA GLN A 369 -7.31 23.23 -22.34
C GLN A 369 -7.93 21.85 -22.55
N TYR A 370 -9.15 21.63 -22.06
CA TYR A 370 -9.94 20.44 -22.33
C TYR A 370 -11.20 20.80 -23.11
N TRP A 371 -11.45 20.08 -24.19
CA TRP A 371 -12.61 20.28 -25.05
C TRP A 371 -13.34 18.98 -25.25
N GLY A 372 -14.66 19.03 -25.48
CA GLY A 372 -15.47 17.83 -25.64
C GLY A 372 -16.66 17.99 -26.57
N ARG A 373 -16.92 16.99 -27.40
CA ARG A 373 -18.11 16.90 -28.26
C ARG A 373 -18.82 15.59 -28.04
N GLY A 374 -20.16 15.70 -27.98
CA GLY A 374 -21.05 14.56 -27.75
C GLY A 374 -21.33 13.75 -29.02
N GLY A 375 -21.54 12.46 -28.81
CA GLY A 375 -21.97 11.52 -29.84
C GLY A 375 -22.71 10.34 -29.23
N GLN A 376 -22.93 9.33 -30.03
CA GLN A 376 -23.55 8.06 -29.59
C GLN A 376 -22.79 6.90 -30.23
N LEU A 377 -22.75 5.77 -29.53
CA LEU A 377 -22.14 4.52 -30.01
C LEU A 377 -23.08 3.35 -29.70
N THR A 378 -23.31 2.49 -30.65
CA THR A 378 -24.08 1.27 -30.46
C THR A 378 -23.17 0.08 -30.32
N PHE A 379 -23.35 -0.66 -29.24
CA PHE A 379 -22.60 -1.88 -28.93
C PHE A 379 -23.52 -3.08 -29.17
N THR A 380 -23.05 -4.02 -29.99
CA THR A 380 -23.79 -5.24 -30.31
C THR A 380 -22.98 -6.48 -29.95
N HIS A 381 -23.61 -7.42 -29.27
CA HIS A 381 -23.03 -8.72 -28.93
C HIS A 381 -24.13 -9.77 -28.80
N ALA A 382 -23.92 -10.95 -29.41
CA ALA A 382 -24.85 -12.07 -29.37
C ALA A 382 -26.31 -11.68 -29.74
N GLY A 383 -26.50 -10.83 -30.77
CA GLY A 383 -27.82 -10.38 -31.23
C GLY A 383 -28.48 -9.30 -30.37
N GLN A 384 -27.91 -8.92 -29.26
CA GLN A 384 -28.43 -7.83 -28.42
C GLN A 384 -27.65 -6.54 -28.66
N SER A 385 -28.32 -5.40 -28.51
CA SER A 385 -27.72 -4.08 -28.71
C SER A 385 -28.03 -3.14 -27.56
N VAL A 386 -27.09 -2.22 -27.32
CA VAL A 386 -27.25 -1.10 -26.39
C VAL A 386 -26.60 0.14 -27.00
N THR A 387 -27.32 1.26 -27.02
CA THR A 387 -26.77 2.55 -27.43
C THR A 387 -26.33 3.32 -26.19
N LEU A 388 -25.11 3.79 -26.21
CA LEU A 388 -24.50 4.56 -25.14
C LEU A 388 -24.26 6.00 -25.59
N LYS A 389 -24.42 6.93 -24.68
CA LYS A 389 -23.98 8.32 -24.84
C LYS A 389 -22.47 8.33 -24.86
N ALA A 390 -21.88 9.02 -25.82
CA ALA A 390 -20.43 9.13 -25.98
C ALA A 390 -19.98 10.58 -25.86
N LEU A 391 -18.79 10.79 -25.33
CA LEU A 391 -18.11 12.07 -25.29
C LEU A 391 -16.70 11.87 -25.86
N VAL A 392 -16.38 12.57 -26.92
CA VAL A 392 -15.02 12.70 -27.43
C VAL A 392 -14.35 13.84 -26.68
N VAL A 393 -13.27 13.56 -26.01
CA VAL A 393 -12.47 14.52 -25.26
C VAL A 393 -11.17 14.78 -25.99
N VAL A 394 -10.77 16.05 -26.10
CA VAL A 394 -9.44 16.49 -26.48
C VAL A 394 -8.74 17.07 -25.25
N ALA A 395 -7.64 16.47 -24.86
CA ALA A 395 -6.78 16.96 -23.77
C ALA A 395 -5.57 17.68 -24.38
N GLY A 396 -5.56 19.02 -24.33
CA GLY A 396 -4.49 19.85 -24.89
C GLY A 396 -3.10 19.48 -24.38
N PRO A 397 -2.86 19.38 -23.06
CA PRO A 397 -1.56 18.99 -22.52
C PRO A 397 -1.07 17.63 -23.02
N LEU A 398 -1.97 16.65 -23.15
CA LEU A 398 -1.65 15.31 -23.65
C LEU A 398 -1.34 15.33 -25.15
N ARG A 399 -2.13 16.11 -25.93
CA ARG A 399 -1.92 16.34 -27.37
C ARG A 399 -0.52 16.92 -27.61
N ASP A 400 -0.19 17.96 -26.90
CA ASP A 400 1.09 18.68 -27.08
C ASP A 400 2.29 17.80 -26.64
N GLN A 401 2.11 17.01 -25.59
CA GLN A 401 3.11 16.02 -25.16
C GLN A 401 3.36 14.95 -26.24
N TRP A 402 2.29 14.41 -26.84
CA TRP A 402 2.42 13.38 -27.88
C TRP A 402 3.07 13.94 -29.13
N ARG A 403 2.68 15.14 -29.57
CA ARG A 403 3.30 15.83 -30.72
C ARG A 403 4.79 16.10 -30.47
N ARG A 404 5.14 16.64 -29.32
CA ARG A 404 6.55 16.86 -28.92
C ARG A 404 7.35 15.57 -28.92
N THR A 405 6.88 14.55 -28.23
CA THR A 405 7.57 13.25 -28.17
C THR A 405 7.76 12.64 -29.56
N ARG A 406 6.78 12.79 -30.45
CA ARG A 406 6.89 12.32 -31.85
C ARG A 406 7.96 13.10 -32.61
N GLN A 407 7.97 14.42 -32.49
CA GLN A 407 8.97 15.29 -33.13
C GLN A 407 10.40 14.97 -32.65
N GLU A 408 10.59 14.79 -31.35
CA GLU A 408 11.88 14.41 -30.76
C GLU A 408 12.37 13.05 -31.31
N ARG A 409 11.48 12.06 -31.44
CA ARG A 409 11.82 10.77 -32.00
C ARG A 409 12.11 10.81 -33.51
N LEU A 410 11.38 11.64 -34.26
CA LEU A 410 11.65 11.84 -35.69
C LEU A 410 13.00 12.51 -35.90
N ALA A 411 13.33 13.54 -35.12
CA ALA A 411 14.65 14.19 -35.18
C ALA A 411 15.80 13.25 -34.79
N ALA A 412 15.60 12.42 -33.76
CA ALA A 412 16.60 11.40 -33.39
C ALA A 412 16.80 10.35 -34.50
N LEU A 413 15.71 9.87 -35.10
CA LEU A 413 15.80 8.91 -36.22
C LEU A 413 16.47 9.54 -37.45
N ASP A 414 16.16 10.81 -37.75
CA ASP A 414 16.81 11.55 -38.86
C ASP A 414 18.32 11.58 -38.67
N ALA A 415 18.80 11.94 -37.48
CA ALA A 415 20.22 11.93 -37.13
C ALA A 415 20.86 10.52 -37.27
N GLU A 416 20.16 9.48 -36.78
CA GLU A 416 20.64 8.09 -36.90
C GLU A 416 20.71 7.59 -38.36
N LEU A 417 19.76 7.99 -39.20
CA LEU A 417 19.78 7.65 -40.63
C LEU A 417 20.84 8.46 -41.37
N ALA A 418 21.06 9.72 -41.02
CA ALA A 418 22.17 10.53 -41.57
C ALA A 418 23.55 9.94 -41.23
N GLU A 419 23.74 9.54 -39.97
CA GLU A 419 24.95 8.82 -39.55
C GLU A 419 25.11 7.50 -40.33
N LEU A 420 24.03 6.70 -40.47
CA LEU A 420 24.08 5.47 -41.22
C LEU A 420 24.49 5.71 -42.69
N ARG A 421 23.93 6.74 -43.32
CA ARG A 421 24.25 7.14 -44.69
C ARG A 421 25.73 7.51 -44.85
N SER A 422 26.31 8.27 -43.89
CA SER A 422 27.75 8.61 -43.95
C SER A 422 28.69 7.39 -43.82
N ARG A 423 28.18 6.29 -43.30
CA ARG A 423 28.95 5.04 -43.11
C ARG A 423 28.74 4.02 -44.21
N ILE A 424 27.95 4.30 -45.24
CA ILE A 424 27.74 3.42 -46.40
C ILE A 424 29.10 3.24 -47.09
N GLY A 425 29.40 2.02 -47.49
CA GLY A 425 30.71 1.63 -48.07
C GLY A 425 31.70 1.02 -47.08
N GLN A 426 31.49 1.19 -45.77
CA GLN A 426 32.28 0.51 -44.73
C GLN A 426 32.05 -1.02 -44.76
N PRO A 427 32.97 -1.87 -44.25
CA PRO A 427 32.93 -3.31 -44.41
C PRO A 427 31.59 -4.01 -44.13
N ARG A 428 30.82 -3.52 -43.16
CA ARG A 428 29.51 -4.09 -42.81
C ARG A 428 28.31 -3.46 -43.54
N LEU A 429 28.54 -2.40 -44.33
CA LEU A 429 27.51 -1.60 -45.01
C LEU A 429 27.80 -1.48 -46.51
N ARG A 430 28.38 -2.51 -47.12
CA ARG A 430 28.74 -2.55 -48.56
C ARG A 430 27.65 -3.12 -49.44
N THR A 431 26.68 -3.81 -48.90
CA THR A 431 25.61 -4.44 -49.70
C THR A 431 24.26 -3.82 -49.39
N PRO A 432 23.34 -3.69 -50.39
CA PRO A 432 21.99 -3.17 -50.18
C PRO A 432 21.27 -3.91 -49.06
N LYS A 433 21.40 -5.24 -49.00
CA LYS A 433 20.79 -6.09 -47.99
C LYS A 433 21.22 -5.71 -46.54
N ASN A 434 22.48 -5.41 -46.33
CA ASN A 434 23.03 -5.07 -45.03
C ASN A 434 22.60 -3.65 -44.60
N VAL A 435 22.64 -2.69 -45.53
CA VAL A 435 22.15 -1.32 -45.27
C VAL A 435 20.64 -1.35 -44.96
N GLN A 436 19.85 -2.05 -45.77
CA GLN A 436 18.41 -2.18 -45.55
C GLN A 436 18.08 -2.82 -44.16
N ARG A 437 18.85 -3.86 -43.78
CA ARG A 437 18.71 -4.47 -42.45
C ARG A 437 19.00 -3.45 -41.34
N SER A 438 20.04 -2.62 -41.52
CA SER A 438 20.42 -1.58 -40.56
C SER A 438 19.38 -0.45 -40.48
N VAL A 439 18.79 -0.04 -41.62
CA VAL A 439 17.66 0.91 -41.69
C VAL A 439 16.46 0.34 -40.95
N ASN A 440 16.05 -0.89 -41.28
CA ASN A 440 14.87 -1.52 -40.64
C ASN A 440 15.02 -1.67 -39.11
N ALA A 441 16.26 -1.95 -38.66
CA ALA A 441 16.55 -2.04 -37.22
C ALA A 441 16.33 -0.69 -36.51
N ARG A 442 16.78 0.44 -37.09
CA ARG A 442 16.62 1.80 -36.57
C ARG A 442 15.16 2.22 -36.62
N LEU A 443 14.48 2.02 -37.74
CA LEU A 443 13.04 2.27 -37.89
C LEU A 443 12.27 1.55 -36.81
N LYS A 444 12.52 0.26 -36.61
CA LYS A 444 11.84 -0.53 -35.55
C LYS A 444 12.11 -0.01 -34.13
N ALA A 445 13.35 0.43 -33.87
CA ALA A 445 13.74 0.95 -32.55
C ALA A 445 13.14 2.34 -32.27
N SER A 446 12.97 3.19 -33.29
CA SER A 446 12.54 4.60 -33.17
C SER A 446 11.10 4.77 -32.67
N LYS A 447 10.23 3.76 -32.85
CA LYS A 447 8.75 3.83 -32.58
C LYS A 447 8.01 4.91 -33.41
N VAL A 448 8.64 5.39 -34.49
CA VAL A 448 8.06 6.35 -35.46
C VAL A 448 8.26 5.88 -36.90
N ALA A 449 8.50 4.59 -37.08
CA ALA A 449 8.74 3.98 -38.40
C ALA A 449 7.62 4.24 -39.41
N GLU A 450 6.37 4.33 -38.97
CA GLU A 450 5.19 4.58 -39.82
C GLU A 450 5.16 5.98 -40.43
N PHE A 451 5.97 6.92 -39.92
CA PHE A 451 6.03 8.31 -40.38
C PHE A 451 7.27 8.59 -41.23
N VAL A 452 8.06 7.58 -41.56
CA VAL A 452 9.31 7.75 -42.37
C VAL A 452 9.38 6.72 -43.47
N ASP A 453 9.39 7.21 -44.69
CA ASP A 453 9.63 6.42 -45.88
C ASP A 453 11.15 6.43 -46.17
N ALA A 454 11.81 5.29 -46.02
CA ALA A 454 13.25 5.15 -46.25
C ALA A 454 13.54 4.13 -47.38
N ASN A 455 14.35 4.51 -48.32
CA ASN A 455 14.69 3.70 -49.48
C ASN A 455 16.22 3.58 -49.67
N VAL A 456 16.67 2.37 -49.88
CA VAL A 456 18.08 2.04 -50.20
C VAL A 456 18.17 1.63 -51.68
N TYR A 457 18.96 2.33 -52.46
CA TYR A 457 19.07 2.11 -53.89
C TYR A 457 20.51 2.24 -54.39
N MET A 458 20.79 1.73 -55.60
CA MET A 458 22.05 1.93 -56.31
C MET A 458 21.92 3.14 -57.23
N THR A 459 22.87 4.05 -57.20
CA THR A 459 22.94 5.17 -58.17
C THR A 459 23.31 4.67 -59.55
N ALA A 460 23.17 5.52 -60.57
CA ALA A 460 23.59 5.19 -61.94
C ALA A 460 25.09 4.86 -62.07
N GLU A 461 25.91 5.44 -61.18
CA GLU A 461 27.36 5.20 -61.08
C GLU A 461 27.70 3.94 -60.26
N GLY A 462 26.70 3.15 -59.83
CA GLY A 462 26.90 1.93 -59.07
C GLY A 462 27.20 2.16 -57.59
N ALA A 463 27.02 3.36 -57.06
CA ALA A 463 27.18 3.66 -55.66
C ALA A 463 25.88 3.37 -54.87
N LEU A 464 26.01 2.81 -53.65
CA LEU A 464 24.89 2.55 -52.78
C LEU A 464 24.51 3.84 -52.04
N ASN A 465 23.22 4.19 -52.02
CA ASN A 465 22.71 5.38 -51.34
C ASN A 465 21.47 5.07 -50.50
N LEU A 466 21.23 5.93 -49.53
CA LEU A 466 20.05 5.92 -48.62
C LEU A 466 19.38 7.27 -48.68
N VAL A 467 18.10 7.27 -48.98
CA VAL A 467 17.21 8.46 -48.90
C VAL A 467 16.04 8.13 -47.96
N TRP A 468 15.59 9.14 -47.26
CA TRP A 468 14.38 9.05 -46.45
C TRP A 468 13.66 10.39 -46.46
N GLN A 469 12.36 10.32 -46.20
CA GLN A 469 11.51 11.48 -46.08
C GLN A 469 10.43 11.23 -45.04
N THR A 470 9.92 12.28 -44.41
CA THR A 470 8.75 12.20 -43.52
C THR A 470 7.51 11.98 -44.37
N ASN A 471 6.74 10.95 -44.03
CA ASN A 471 5.43 10.69 -44.61
C ASN A 471 4.40 11.64 -43.97
N SER A 472 4.22 12.80 -44.60
CA SER A 472 3.31 13.85 -44.10
C SER A 472 1.87 13.42 -44.03
N GLN A 473 1.43 12.52 -44.91
CA GLN A 473 0.06 11.97 -44.90
C GLN A 473 -0.18 11.08 -43.67
N ALA A 474 0.77 10.18 -43.37
CA ALA A 474 0.70 9.33 -42.19
C ALA A 474 0.80 10.17 -40.91
N LEU A 475 1.65 11.18 -40.89
CA LEU A 475 1.79 12.13 -39.77
C LEU A 475 0.48 12.88 -39.49
N ALA A 476 -0.11 13.49 -40.52
CA ALA A 476 -1.38 14.19 -40.40
C ALA A 476 -2.54 13.28 -39.97
N ALA A 477 -2.54 12.03 -40.45
CA ALA A 477 -3.52 11.03 -40.01
C ALA A 477 -3.38 10.70 -38.52
N ALA A 478 -2.13 10.58 -38.01
CA ALA A 478 -1.86 10.30 -36.60
C ALA A 478 -2.19 11.50 -35.71
N GLU A 479 -1.92 12.72 -36.16
CA GLU A 479 -2.20 13.96 -35.42
C GLU A 479 -3.69 14.14 -35.11
N ARG A 480 -4.57 13.56 -35.91
CA ARG A 480 -6.02 13.54 -35.65
C ARG A 480 -6.42 12.73 -34.43
N TYR A 481 -5.54 11.90 -33.89
CA TYR A 481 -5.77 11.11 -32.67
C TYR A 481 -5.10 11.71 -31.45
N ASP A 482 -4.22 12.69 -31.62
CA ASP A 482 -3.40 13.22 -30.54
C ASP A 482 -4.24 13.84 -29.43
N GLY A 483 -4.01 13.39 -28.21
CA GLY A 483 -4.70 13.87 -27.02
C GLY A 483 -6.19 13.50 -26.96
N ARG A 484 -6.71 12.69 -27.89
CA ARG A 484 -8.12 12.35 -27.96
C ARG A 484 -8.44 11.00 -27.30
N TYR A 485 -9.56 10.96 -26.59
CA TYR A 485 -10.12 9.74 -26.04
C TYR A 485 -11.64 9.77 -25.97
N LEU A 486 -12.24 8.60 -25.84
CA LEU A 486 -13.68 8.42 -25.75
C LEU A 486 -14.08 8.10 -24.31
N LEU A 487 -15.14 8.75 -23.83
CA LEU A 487 -15.91 8.35 -22.67
C LEU A 487 -17.28 7.85 -23.13
N VAL A 488 -17.79 6.80 -22.49
CA VAL A 488 -19.11 6.24 -22.77
C VAL A 488 -19.89 6.00 -21.49
N THR A 489 -21.21 6.22 -21.56
CA THR A 489 -22.12 6.02 -20.42
C THR A 489 -23.50 5.59 -20.89
N ASN A 490 -24.21 4.82 -20.07
CA ASN A 490 -25.65 4.59 -20.21
C ASN A 490 -26.50 5.58 -19.38
N ASP A 491 -25.86 6.52 -18.67
CA ASP A 491 -26.55 7.60 -17.98
C ASP A 491 -26.75 8.80 -18.92
N TRP A 492 -27.96 8.95 -19.42
CA TRP A 492 -28.33 10.02 -20.33
C TRP A 492 -28.64 11.35 -19.65
N THR A 493 -28.81 11.34 -18.33
CA THR A 493 -29.19 12.53 -17.54
C THR A 493 -28.01 13.49 -17.31
N ARG A 494 -26.78 12.99 -17.22
CA ARG A 494 -25.60 13.79 -16.96
C ARG A 494 -25.17 14.59 -18.18
N SER A 495 -24.76 15.85 -17.97
CA SER A 495 -24.14 16.68 -19.02
C SER A 495 -22.75 16.16 -19.39
N HIS A 496 -22.20 16.61 -20.51
CA HIS A 496 -20.84 16.26 -20.92
C HIS A 496 -19.76 16.77 -19.93
N GLN A 497 -19.98 17.94 -19.34
CA GLN A 497 -19.10 18.49 -18.29
C GLN A 497 -19.13 17.59 -17.04
N GLN A 498 -20.32 17.15 -16.61
CA GLN A 498 -20.45 16.23 -15.47
C GLN A 498 -19.79 14.87 -15.76
N MET A 499 -19.92 14.34 -16.98
CA MET A 499 -19.22 13.11 -17.38
C MET A 499 -17.70 13.28 -17.29
N PHE A 500 -17.17 14.40 -17.79
CA PHE A 500 -15.74 14.68 -17.79
C PHE A 500 -15.20 14.86 -16.36
N ARG A 501 -15.87 15.67 -15.53
CA ARG A 501 -15.51 15.89 -14.14
C ARG A 501 -15.47 14.58 -13.37
N LEU A 502 -16.55 13.80 -13.45
CA LEU A 502 -16.68 12.53 -12.76
C LEU A 502 -15.60 11.51 -13.18
N TYR A 503 -15.26 11.46 -14.47
CA TYR A 503 -14.19 10.59 -14.95
C TYR A 503 -12.80 11.00 -14.41
N ARG A 504 -12.55 12.29 -14.21
CA ARG A 504 -11.30 12.78 -13.64
C ARG A 504 -11.19 12.48 -12.14
N GLU A 505 -12.29 12.47 -11.41
CA GLU A 505 -12.32 12.13 -9.98
C GLU A 505 -11.94 10.66 -9.71
N LYS A 506 -11.86 9.82 -10.74
CA LYS A 506 -11.39 8.42 -10.65
C LYS A 506 -10.02 8.26 -9.98
N ASP A 507 -9.19 9.29 -9.93
CA ASP A 507 -7.90 9.30 -9.23
C ASP A 507 -8.01 8.85 -7.76
N GLY A 508 -9.21 8.88 -7.18
CA GLY A 508 -9.47 8.42 -5.82
C GLY A 508 -9.10 6.97 -5.58
N VAL A 509 -9.45 6.05 -6.49
CA VAL A 509 -9.11 4.63 -6.36
C VAL A 509 -7.60 4.40 -6.54
N GLU A 510 -6.93 5.18 -7.38
CA GLU A 510 -5.47 5.14 -7.55
C GLU A 510 -4.75 5.55 -6.25
N LYS A 511 -5.30 6.53 -5.52
CA LYS A 511 -4.81 6.91 -4.18
C LYS A 511 -4.96 5.76 -3.17
N CYS A 512 -6.07 5.02 -3.19
CA CYS A 512 -6.23 3.80 -2.38
C CYS A 512 -5.14 2.77 -2.68
N PHE A 513 -4.81 2.57 -3.94
CA PHE A 513 -3.73 1.66 -4.33
C PHE A 513 -2.34 2.18 -3.93
N LEU A 514 -2.13 3.49 -4.00
CA LEU A 514 -0.90 4.11 -3.53
C LEU A 514 -0.72 3.86 -2.02
N VAL A 515 -1.72 4.16 -1.20
CA VAL A 515 -1.71 3.88 0.25
C VAL A 515 -1.45 2.40 0.53
N SER A 516 -2.15 1.50 -0.18
CA SER A 516 -1.97 0.05 -0.01
C SER A 516 -0.53 -0.40 -0.31
N LYS A 517 0.11 0.17 -1.32
CA LYS A 517 1.48 -0.20 -1.73
C LYS A 517 2.56 0.48 -0.89
N SER A 518 2.39 1.76 -0.57
CA SER A 518 3.41 2.58 0.12
C SER A 518 3.27 2.53 1.64
N ASP A 519 2.11 2.86 2.17
CA ASP A 519 1.91 3.05 3.60
C ASP A 519 1.60 1.73 4.31
N LEU A 520 0.65 0.95 3.80
CA LEU A 520 0.28 -0.34 4.37
C LEU A 520 1.23 -1.48 3.95
N ARG A 521 2.07 -1.27 2.97
CA ARG A 521 3.08 -2.22 2.45
C ARG A 521 2.51 -3.62 2.23
N VAL A 522 1.41 -3.70 1.48
CA VAL A 522 0.82 -4.99 1.09
C VAL A 522 1.81 -5.87 0.32
N SER A 523 2.69 -5.25 -0.45
CA SER A 523 3.77 -5.92 -1.18
C SER A 523 5.14 -5.53 -0.59
N PRO A 524 6.13 -6.45 -0.56
CA PRO A 524 6.11 -7.82 -1.06
C PRO A 524 5.34 -8.81 -0.15
N LEU A 525 4.65 -9.77 -0.78
CA LEU A 525 3.96 -10.84 -0.07
C LEU A 525 4.96 -11.89 0.40
N PHE A 526 4.92 -12.23 1.70
CA PHE A 526 5.80 -13.23 2.33
C PHE A 526 5.07 -14.49 2.77
N LEU A 527 3.73 -14.50 2.73
CA LEU A 527 2.91 -15.65 3.06
C LEU A 527 2.85 -16.60 1.86
N HIS A 528 2.85 -17.91 2.11
CA HIS A 528 2.87 -18.92 1.05
C HIS A 528 1.52 -19.61 0.83
N LYS A 529 0.65 -19.68 1.85
CA LYS A 529 -0.69 -20.28 1.74
C LYS A 529 -1.67 -19.25 1.20
N ASP A 530 -2.38 -19.58 0.11
CA ASP A 530 -3.38 -18.69 -0.51
C ASP A 530 -4.43 -18.22 0.48
N GLN A 531 -4.88 -19.09 1.39
CA GLN A 531 -5.81 -18.75 2.46
C GLN A 531 -5.29 -17.63 3.38
N ARG A 532 -4.02 -17.72 3.79
CA ARG A 532 -3.39 -16.70 4.64
C ARG A 532 -3.10 -15.40 3.87
N ILE A 533 -2.83 -15.51 2.57
CA ILE A 533 -2.68 -14.33 1.69
C ILE A 533 -4.01 -13.59 1.60
N ALA A 534 -5.12 -14.29 1.36
CA ALA A 534 -6.46 -13.71 1.32
C ALA A 534 -6.85 -13.07 2.66
N ALA A 535 -6.59 -13.76 3.78
CA ALA A 535 -6.86 -13.24 5.11
C ALA A 535 -6.00 -12.00 5.44
N MET A 536 -4.73 -11.98 5.03
CA MET A 536 -3.87 -10.80 5.22
C MET A 536 -4.30 -9.63 4.32
N LEU A 537 -4.82 -9.90 3.12
CA LEU A 537 -5.43 -8.86 2.29
C LEU A 537 -6.67 -8.27 2.97
N PHE A 538 -7.51 -9.08 3.60
CA PHE A 538 -8.63 -8.59 4.41
C PHE A 538 -8.14 -7.65 5.52
N ILE A 539 -7.12 -8.04 6.29
CA ILE A 539 -6.50 -7.19 7.31
C ILE A 539 -6.05 -5.85 6.70
N ASN A 540 -5.41 -5.88 5.52
CA ASN A 540 -4.98 -4.67 4.83
C ASN A 540 -6.15 -3.84 4.30
N MET A 541 -7.25 -4.46 3.88
CA MET A 541 -8.44 -3.72 3.43
C MET A 541 -9.17 -3.04 4.59
N VAL A 542 -9.25 -3.69 5.77
CA VAL A 542 -9.77 -3.03 6.99
C VAL A 542 -8.83 -1.88 7.42
N ALA A 543 -7.52 -2.06 7.31
CA ALA A 543 -6.57 -0.98 7.54
C ALA A 543 -6.75 0.18 6.54
N LEU A 544 -6.97 -0.10 5.26
CA LEU A 544 -7.25 0.91 4.25
C LEU A 544 -8.56 1.65 4.54
N LEU A 545 -9.60 0.92 4.94
CA LEU A 545 -10.89 1.52 5.36
C LEU A 545 -10.70 2.47 6.53
N ALA A 546 -9.99 2.06 7.57
CA ALA A 546 -9.69 2.92 8.71
C ALA A 546 -8.86 4.15 8.30
N TYR A 547 -7.85 3.97 7.43
CA TYR A 547 -7.02 5.07 6.91
C TYR A 547 -7.86 6.10 6.14
N THR A 548 -8.72 5.66 5.24
CA THR A 548 -9.55 6.54 4.39
C THR A 548 -10.70 7.18 5.18
N LEU A 549 -11.30 6.48 6.15
CA LEU A 549 -12.28 7.06 7.06
C LEU A 549 -11.67 8.19 7.89
N LEU A 550 -10.47 7.98 8.44
CA LEU A 550 -9.75 9.03 9.17
C LEU A 550 -9.42 10.22 8.26
N GLN A 551 -9.00 9.97 7.00
CA GLN A 551 -8.77 11.03 6.03
C GLN A 551 -10.03 11.85 5.75
N ARG A 552 -11.18 11.17 5.60
CA ARG A 552 -12.48 11.81 5.39
C ARG A 552 -12.88 12.66 6.61
N GLN A 553 -12.70 12.16 7.83
CA GLN A 553 -12.96 12.92 9.06
C GLN A 553 -12.09 14.17 9.16
N ILE A 554 -10.78 14.05 8.87
CA ILE A 554 -9.85 15.18 8.83
C ILE A 554 -10.34 16.27 7.85
N GLN A 555 -10.77 15.87 6.66
CA GLN A 555 -11.27 16.78 5.63
C GLN A 555 -12.60 17.44 6.03
N GLN A 556 -13.52 16.68 6.63
CA GLN A 556 -14.80 17.20 7.14
C GLN A 556 -14.62 18.24 8.24
N GLN A 557 -13.55 18.13 9.02
CA GLN A 557 -13.17 19.14 10.02
C GLN A 557 -12.44 20.35 9.42
N GLY A 558 -12.28 20.42 8.10
CA GLY A 558 -11.59 21.52 7.41
C GLY A 558 -10.08 21.52 7.59
N LEU A 559 -9.48 20.48 8.13
CA LEU A 559 -8.04 20.39 8.35
C LEU A 559 -7.30 20.08 7.05
N GLN A 560 -6.30 20.91 6.72
CA GLN A 560 -5.46 20.77 5.54
C GLN A 560 -4.28 19.81 5.80
N MET A 561 -4.60 18.56 6.17
CA MET A 561 -3.58 17.53 6.39
C MET A 561 -4.05 16.16 5.91
N THR A 562 -3.10 15.28 5.68
CA THR A 562 -3.36 13.88 5.35
C THR A 562 -3.30 13.00 6.60
N THR A 563 -3.97 11.84 6.55
CA THR A 563 -3.86 10.80 7.59
C THR A 563 -2.40 10.45 7.90
N ARG A 564 -1.55 10.37 6.88
CA ARG A 564 -0.11 10.12 7.05
C ARG A 564 0.57 11.23 7.86
N GLN A 565 0.28 12.49 7.56
CA GLN A 565 0.83 13.63 8.31
C GLN A 565 0.33 13.64 9.77
N LEU A 566 -0.94 13.29 10.00
CA LEU A 566 -1.47 13.15 11.35
C LEU A 566 -0.72 12.05 12.12
N ILE A 567 -0.58 10.84 11.55
CA ILE A 567 0.17 9.74 12.17
C ILE A 567 1.60 10.17 12.50
N GLN A 568 2.28 10.85 11.57
CA GLN A 568 3.65 11.35 11.80
C GLN A 568 3.73 12.40 12.90
N ARG A 569 2.76 13.33 12.98
CA ARG A 569 2.72 14.33 14.06
C ARG A 569 2.50 13.70 15.44
N LEU A 570 1.73 12.60 15.50
CA LEU A 570 1.47 11.88 16.74
C LEU A 570 2.61 10.94 17.16
N ASP A 571 3.57 10.60 16.29
CA ASP A 571 4.57 9.54 16.53
C ASP A 571 5.48 9.79 17.75
N HIS A 572 5.63 11.04 18.19
CA HIS A 572 6.41 11.39 19.40
C HIS A 572 5.65 11.14 20.71
N LEU A 573 4.34 10.89 20.66
CA LEU A 573 3.56 10.62 21.85
C LEU A 573 3.95 9.28 22.47
N ALA A 574 4.22 9.29 23.77
CA ALA A 574 4.55 8.11 24.53
C ALA A 574 3.81 8.08 25.86
N LEU A 575 3.43 6.88 26.28
CA LEU A 575 2.92 6.60 27.62
C LEU A 575 4.09 6.21 28.51
N ILE A 576 4.27 6.92 29.62
CA ILE A 576 5.33 6.67 30.60
C ILE A 576 4.68 6.02 31.81
N GLU A 577 4.95 4.74 32.03
CA GLU A 577 4.56 4.01 33.23
C GLU A 577 5.70 4.09 34.25
N THR A 578 5.43 4.67 35.42
CA THR A 578 6.34 4.63 36.56
C THR A 578 5.78 3.63 37.57
N ARG A 579 6.53 2.58 37.88
CA ARG A 579 6.21 1.60 38.92
C ARG A 579 6.83 2.04 40.21
N CYS A 580 5.98 2.32 41.18
CA CYS A 580 6.42 2.73 42.52
C CYS A 580 6.77 1.52 43.40
N PRO A 581 7.59 1.70 44.45
CA PRO A 581 7.97 0.62 45.35
C PRO A 581 6.82 -0.05 46.09
N ASP A 582 5.71 0.69 46.30
CA ASP A 582 4.47 0.21 46.92
C ASP A 582 3.60 -0.65 45.98
N GLY A 583 4.06 -0.90 44.74
CA GLY A 583 3.33 -1.63 43.73
C GLY A 583 2.34 -0.78 42.93
N SER A 584 2.19 0.50 43.28
CA SER A 584 1.34 1.41 42.51
C SER A 584 1.98 1.75 41.14
N ARG A 585 1.15 2.11 40.15
CA ARG A 585 1.58 2.50 38.81
C ARG A 585 1.12 3.92 38.53
N LEU A 586 2.06 4.77 38.15
CA LEU A 586 1.76 6.12 37.69
C LEU A 586 1.92 6.18 36.18
N LEU A 587 0.85 6.52 35.47
CA LEU A 587 0.86 6.69 34.03
C LEU A 587 0.89 8.18 33.68
N ARG A 588 1.80 8.59 32.82
CA ARG A 588 1.92 9.96 32.31
C ARG A 588 2.08 9.93 30.81
N LEU A 589 1.47 10.90 30.12
CA LEU A 589 1.76 11.18 28.71
C LEU A 589 2.96 12.11 28.59
N THR A 590 3.68 11.98 27.46
CA THR A 590 4.61 13.03 27.03
C THR A 590 3.86 14.34 26.83
N PRO A 591 4.48 15.52 27.09
CA PRO A 591 3.85 16.81 26.85
C PRO A 591 3.32 16.92 25.41
N ILE A 592 2.13 17.47 25.29
CA ILE A 592 1.44 17.70 24.02
C ILE A 592 1.52 19.21 23.76
N ASP A 593 1.94 19.62 22.55
CA ASP A 593 1.96 21.02 22.17
C ASP A 593 0.55 21.56 21.85
N SER A 594 0.42 22.89 21.77
CA SER A 594 -0.89 23.55 21.55
C SER A 594 -1.54 23.17 20.23
N ASP A 595 -0.74 23.00 19.17
CA ASP A 595 -1.24 22.67 17.84
C ASP A 595 -1.78 21.25 17.80
N LEU A 596 -1.07 20.33 18.45
CA LEU A 596 -1.48 18.94 18.57
C LEU A 596 -2.69 18.79 19.49
N THR A 597 -2.78 19.62 20.54
CA THR A 597 -3.95 19.70 21.41
C THR A 597 -5.19 20.08 20.62
N ALA A 598 -5.13 21.10 19.75
CA ALA A 598 -6.24 21.50 18.89
C ALA A 598 -6.67 20.36 17.94
N ILE A 599 -5.71 19.65 17.34
CA ILE A 599 -5.98 18.49 16.48
C ILE A 599 -6.64 17.35 17.27
N LEU A 600 -6.14 17.06 18.47
CA LEU A 600 -6.70 16.03 19.34
C LEU A 600 -8.07 16.41 19.87
N GLN A 601 -8.35 17.70 20.12
CA GLN A 601 -9.68 18.17 20.51
C GLN A 601 -10.71 18.00 19.40
N LEU A 602 -10.34 18.22 18.14
CA LEU A 602 -11.21 17.97 16.99
C LEU A 602 -11.53 16.48 16.78
N VAL A 603 -10.66 15.62 17.28
CA VAL A 603 -10.83 14.15 17.28
C VAL A 603 -11.35 13.66 18.64
N ALA A 604 -11.35 14.52 19.67
CA ALA A 604 -11.55 14.18 21.08
C ALA A 604 -12.97 13.73 21.41
N ASP A 605 -14.01 14.18 20.70
CA ASP A 605 -15.36 13.65 20.90
C ASP A 605 -15.42 12.14 20.59
N ALA A 606 -14.62 11.70 19.63
CA ALA A 606 -14.36 10.28 19.35
C ALA A 606 -13.34 9.65 20.33
N LEU A 607 -12.42 10.45 20.90
CA LEU A 607 -11.39 10.00 21.85
C LEU A 607 -11.92 9.89 23.28
N ASP A 608 -12.92 10.68 23.68
CA ASP A 608 -13.45 10.71 25.05
C ASP A 608 -14.07 9.36 25.46
N GLU A 609 -14.74 8.68 24.55
CA GLU A 609 -15.18 7.30 24.78
C GLU A 609 -14.00 6.31 24.87
N MET A 610 -12.89 6.58 24.19
CA MET A 610 -11.74 5.69 24.03
C MET A 610 -10.75 5.71 25.17
N MET A 611 -10.48 6.86 25.71
CA MET A 611 -9.48 7.02 26.77
C MET A 611 -9.86 6.24 28.04
N TRP A 612 -11.13 5.86 28.17
CA TRP A 612 -11.59 4.97 29.22
C TRP A 612 -11.30 3.48 28.96
N VAL A 613 -11.23 3.07 27.71
CA VAL A 613 -10.95 1.67 27.33
C VAL A 613 -9.45 1.41 27.29
N VAL A 614 -8.66 2.42 26.92
CA VAL A 614 -7.21 2.30 26.69
C VAL A 614 -6.40 2.19 27.98
N VAL A 615 -6.89 2.59 29.15
CA VAL A 615 -6.13 2.61 30.41
C VAL A 615 -6.44 1.44 31.34
N GLY A 616 -7.16 0.41 30.87
CA GLY A 616 -7.36 -0.85 31.61
C GLY A 616 -8.53 -0.84 32.58
N SER A 617 -8.79 -1.99 33.22
CA SER A 617 -9.88 -2.25 34.18
C SER A 617 -9.89 -1.35 35.42
N ASP A 618 -8.81 -0.63 35.69
CA ASP A 618 -8.74 0.35 36.77
C ASP A 618 -9.24 1.70 36.27
N ARG A 619 -10.38 2.12 36.80
CA ARG A 619 -11.05 3.38 36.50
C ARG A 619 -10.18 4.56 36.97
N TYR A 620 -9.33 5.07 36.08
CA TYR A 620 -8.65 6.34 36.31
C TYR A 620 -9.56 7.51 36.01
N PRO A 621 -9.64 8.53 36.88
CA PRO A 621 -10.58 9.62 36.72
C PRO A 621 -10.25 10.49 35.51
N ARG A 622 -11.29 10.95 34.78
CA ARG A 622 -11.27 11.89 33.66
C ARG A 622 -10.30 13.09 33.81
N GLY A 623 -9.99 13.47 35.05
CA GLY A 623 -9.18 14.65 35.38
C GLY A 623 -7.68 14.57 35.01
N LEU A 624 -7.10 13.39 34.84
CA LEU A 624 -5.65 13.27 34.54
C LEU A 624 -5.30 13.54 33.08
N PHE A 625 -6.24 13.32 32.17
CA PHE A 625 -6.07 13.61 30.74
C PHE A 625 -6.52 15.02 30.37
N CYS A 626 -7.56 15.57 30.98
CA CYS A 626 -7.97 16.96 30.80
C CYS A 626 -6.94 17.96 31.36
N ALA A 627 -6.17 17.60 32.37
CA ALA A 627 -5.13 18.46 32.93
C ALA A 627 -3.92 18.70 31.99
N SER A 628 -3.65 17.77 31.06
CA SER A 628 -2.61 17.94 30.04
C SER A 628 -3.08 18.73 28.81
N LEU A 629 -4.38 18.98 28.69
CA LEU A 629 -5.02 19.71 27.58
C LEU A 629 -5.33 21.18 27.92
N GLY A 630 -4.68 21.78 28.91
CA GLY A 630 -4.65 23.24 29.09
C GLY A 630 -5.75 23.86 29.95
N SER A 631 -6.52 23.10 30.72
CA SER A 631 -7.34 23.64 31.82
C SER A 631 -6.67 23.38 33.16
N ALA A 632 -6.50 24.44 33.96
CA ALA A 632 -5.82 24.45 35.25
C ALA A 632 -6.22 23.29 36.17
N PRO A 633 -5.28 22.75 36.98
CA PRO A 633 -5.56 21.61 37.84
C PRO A 633 -6.54 21.98 38.96
N ARG A 634 -7.69 21.36 38.99
CA ARG A 634 -8.41 21.20 40.25
C ARG A 634 -7.94 19.91 40.90
N LEU A 635 -6.98 20.07 41.77
CA LEU A 635 -6.70 19.11 42.83
C LEU A 635 -7.99 18.93 43.65
N LEU A 636 -8.53 17.73 43.64
CA LEU A 636 -9.45 17.28 44.69
C LEU A 636 -9.10 15.86 45.09
N CYS A 637 -8.93 15.73 46.35
CA CYS A 637 -8.57 14.56 47.16
C CYS A 637 -9.31 13.28 46.81
#